data_e0592b6b1e73f8e4d9a33fb5aca4dd4a
#
_entry.id   e0592b6b1e73f8e4d9a33fb5aca4dd4a
#
_cell.length_a   1.000
_cell.length_b   1.000
_cell.length_c   1.000
_cell.angle_alpha   90.00
_cell.angle_beta   90.00
_cell.angle_gamma   90.00
#
_symmetry.space_group_name_H-M   'P 1'
#
loop_
_entity.id
_entity.type
_entity.pdbx_description
1 polymer ?
#
loop_
_entity_poly.entity_id
_entity_poly.type
_entity_poly.pdbx_seq_one_letter_code
_entity_poly.pdbx_strand_id
1 'polypeptide(L)'
;MKNKPLLLLFLVVGLTVDSLAQSVFIQQTQPSRQSAYAAQQLASALTAKRYVLRSKSQSVDYTIRLEQPNSQLGPEAYAVDKQNKQITITGGDGRGLIYGSLSVVEDIQNGVALAQLKSRREQPHLPFRAIKFDLPWDTYRHSDALDLHYDTCRDTLYWKAFLDMMVANRFNALSLWNLHPYTFMIRPTNFPAATPFNDQQLAEWQSLFRAIFRMANERAIDTYLIPFNIFTSPEFSKAYNVNPKLNNLDHHHFIDGDTSEIVKRYTRECVTQVLQEYPELTGFGLTLGEAMGGMTPQQRENWMKATIIDGMRLAGRKTKLVHRIPFSSTTGSLGVTSIDTEKLTRKSIESEAALPFIEGPIWADLKYNWSHAHSTPTLVKVHGGKLFDTYFKPDPTTYKITWTVRNEDFFCLRWGVPDFVRAHVAANNQSYVGGYFLGSETYIPAKDYFTTPGSPVDWRYAFERQWLFYKLWGRLLYNPTTPDAVFSAEFVRRYGSSASRLLEAYSLASSTPLRLASAFDFTWDFSLYSEGMMGFDANKNVSYISVNQLTTQPTLDPNYVSVNDYVKTITASGSFGKEKITPPVLAKMLETDCQKALQLVRSINTSANRSLLYEVADVKVWANLGLHLAEKLQGAVALQTYRTTGQEPQKQEAIQHLKAALRYWDDVVAITRPLYNDMPLVHLAEQKGHTWEENNKLRFHWAKLRPAVVKDIELAENAQPISAK
;
A
#
# COMPACT_ATOMS: atom_id res chain seq x y z
N MET A 1 -40.03 61.30 48.94
CA MET A 1 -38.98 60.37 49.38
C MET A 1 -38.75 59.43 48.22
N LYS A 2 -37.64 59.58 47.47
CA LYS A 2 -37.32 58.79 46.30
C LYS A 2 -36.17 57.86 46.66
N ASN A 3 -36.43 56.54 46.72
CA ASN A 3 -35.39 55.52 46.87
C ASN A 3 -34.67 55.30 45.55
N LYS A 4 -33.36 55.48 45.51
CA LYS A 4 -32.48 55.07 44.44
C LYS A 4 -31.88 53.66 44.78
N PRO A 5 -31.87 52.73 43.87
CA PRO A 5 -31.12 51.48 44.10
C PRO A 5 -29.63 51.69 43.83
N LEU A 6 -28.82 51.22 44.74
CA LEU A 6 -27.33 51.15 44.67
C LEU A 6 -26.94 50.01 43.76
N LEU A 7 -26.34 50.30 42.61
CA LEU A 7 -25.82 49.32 41.67
C LEU A 7 -24.41 48.91 42.13
N LEU A 8 -24.27 47.73 42.72
CA LEU A 8 -22.99 47.14 43.07
C LEU A 8 -22.32 46.55 41.82
N LEU A 9 -21.28 47.21 41.31
CA LEU A 9 -20.48 46.76 40.19
C LEU A 9 -19.44 45.74 40.73
N PHE A 10 -19.66 44.45 40.51
CA PHE A 10 -18.64 43.43 40.75
C PHE A 10 -17.59 43.47 39.62
N LEU A 11 -16.43 44.03 39.95
CA LEU A 11 -15.25 43.97 39.12
C LEU A 11 -14.66 42.54 39.22
N VAL A 12 -14.99 41.67 38.27
CA VAL A 12 -14.30 40.39 38.12
C VAL A 12 -12.94 40.67 37.51
N VAL A 13 -11.93 40.82 38.35
CA VAL A 13 -10.53 40.80 37.92
C VAL A 13 -10.21 39.37 37.54
N GLY A 14 -10.32 39.10 36.24
CA GLY A 14 -9.79 37.85 35.67
C GLY A 14 -8.26 37.86 35.81
N LEU A 15 -7.74 37.23 36.86
CA LEU A 15 -6.36 36.87 36.95
C LEU A 15 -6.08 35.84 35.80
N THR A 16 -5.66 36.35 34.65
CA THR A 16 -4.93 35.52 33.71
C THR A 16 -3.60 35.17 34.36
N VAL A 17 -3.54 34.03 35.01
CA VAL A 17 -2.27 33.40 35.34
C VAL A 17 -1.60 33.11 34.00
N ASP A 18 -0.74 33.98 33.53
CA ASP A 18 0.23 33.67 32.48
C ASP A 18 1.03 32.49 32.98
N SER A 19 0.61 31.31 32.58
CA SER A 19 1.37 30.10 32.81
C SER A 19 2.72 30.30 32.12
N LEU A 20 3.79 30.60 32.93
CA LEU A 20 5.14 30.67 32.43
C LEU A 20 5.41 29.45 31.56
N ALA A 21 5.75 29.68 30.32
CA ALA A 21 5.97 28.59 29.36
C ALA A 21 7.07 27.67 29.90
N GLN A 22 6.74 26.39 30.08
CA GLN A 22 7.67 25.40 30.65
C GLN A 22 8.90 25.22 29.75
N SER A 23 10.07 25.18 30.36
CA SER A 23 11.35 25.03 29.69
C SER A 23 11.78 23.55 29.59
N VAL A 24 12.35 23.18 28.43
CA VAL A 24 12.79 21.80 28.15
C VAL A 24 14.20 21.81 27.58
N PHE A 25 15.02 20.89 28.08
CA PHE A 25 16.33 20.56 27.53
C PHE A 25 16.30 19.16 26.90
N ILE A 26 16.72 19.05 25.64
CA ILE A 26 16.86 17.76 24.96
C ILE A 26 18.34 17.40 24.95
N GLN A 27 18.70 16.32 25.65
CA GLN A 27 20.06 15.81 25.77
C GLN A 27 20.25 14.57 24.90
N GLN A 28 21.20 14.62 23.99
CA GLN A 28 21.67 13.46 23.25
C GLN A 28 22.93 12.90 23.95
N THR A 29 22.86 11.66 24.43
CA THR A 29 24.02 11.04 25.11
C THR A 29 25.06 10.54 24.12
N GLN A 30 24.62 10.09 22.95
CA GLN A 30 25.47 9.65 21.83
C GLN A 30 24.96 10.30 20.54
N PRO A 31 25.58 11.40 20.09
CA PRO A 31 25.17 12.06 18.85
C PRO A 31 25.33 11.15 17.62
N SER A 32 24.26 11.04 16.84
CA SER A 32 24.22 10.33 15.57
C SER A 32 23.19 11.02 14.64
N ARG A 33 23.16 10.65 13.36
CA ARG A 33 22.12 11.17 12.44
C ARG A 33 20.71 10.86 12.96
N GLN A 34 20.51 9.67 13.51
CA GLN A 34 19.22 9.21 14.04
C GLN A 34 18.84 9.98 15.33
N SER A 35 19.77 10.16 16.26
CA SER A 35 19.49 10.94 17.47
C SER A 35 19.25 12.42 17.16
N ALA A 36 19.91 12.98 16.16
CA ALA A 36 19.67 14.35 15.69
C ALA A 36 18.26 14.49 15.08
N TYR A 37 17.85 13.53 14.24
CA TYR A 37 16.48 13.50 13.71
C TYR A 37 15.45 13.39 14.83
N ALA A 38 15.62 12.47 15.77
CA ALA A 38 14.75 12.30 16.92
C ALA A 38 14.62 13.57 17.76
N ALA A 39 15.74 14.22 18.06
CA ALA A 39 15.76 15.49 18.79
C ALA A 39 15.03 16.61 18.04
N GLN A 40 15.19 16.68 16.73
CA GLN A 40 14.51 17.67 15.88
C GLN A 40 12.97 17.46 15.90
N GLN A 41 12.50 16.22 15.83
CA GLN A 41 11.05 15.91 15.88
C GLN A 41 10.45 16.31 17.24
N LEU A 42 11.12 15.98 18.34
CA LEU A 42 10.74 16.39 19.70
C LEU A 42 10.73 17.91 19.84
N ALA A 43 11.79 18.58 19.38
CA ALA A 43 11.89 20.03 19.42
C ALA A 43 10.74 20.73 18.70
N SER A 44 10.42 20.24 17.50
CA SER A 44 9.30 20.77 16.70
C SER A 44 7.94 20.60 17.40
N ALA A 45 7.67 19.42 17.97
CA ALA A 45 6.42 19.15 18.69
C ALA A 45 6.29 19.99 19.97
N LEU A 46 7.37 20.11 20.74
CA LEU A 46 7.40 20.91 21.95
C LEU A 46 7.16 22.40 21.65
N THR A 47 7.87 22.93 20.64
CA THR A 47 7.71 24.34 20.22
C THR A 47 6.28 24.63 19.77
N ALA A 48 5.66 23.72 19.00
CA ALA A 48 4.27 23.84 18.57
C ALA A 48 3.26 23.88 19.74
N LYS A 49 3.62 23.31 20.90
CA LYS A 49 2.86 23.33 22.14
C LYS A 49 3.34 24.39 23.15
N ARG A 50 4.14 25.38 22.68
CA ARG A 50 4.63 26.54 23.44
C ARG A 50 5.60 26.21 24.58
N TYR A 51 6.28 25.04 24.55
CA TYR A 51 7.42 24.81 25.43
C TYR A 51 8.64 25.62 24.96
N VAL A 52 9.44 26.11 25.90
CA VAL A 52 10.68 26.86 25.61
C VAL A 52 11.87 25.93 25.62
N LEU A 53 12.52 25.76 24.48
CA LEU A 53 13.73 24.95 24.38
C LEU A 53 14.95 25.71 24.95
N ARG A 54 15.79 25.04 25.74
CA ARG A 54 17.04 25.55 26.31
C ARG A 54 18.21 24.73 25.79
N SER A 55 19.35 25.40 25.64
CA SER A 55 20.59 24.76 25.18
C SER A 55 21.42 24.10 26.31
N LYS A 56 21.08 24.37 27.57
CA LYS A 56 21.76 23.85 28.76
C LYS A 56 20.75 23.26 29.72
N SER A 57 21.15 22.24 30.51
CA SER A 57 20.30 21.56 31.49
C SER A 57 20.00 22.40 32.75
N GLN A 58 20.73 23.48 32.98
CA GLN A 58 20.52 24.34 34.14
C GLN A 58 19.20 25.12 34.04
N SER A 59 18.42 25.10 35.10
CA SER A 59 17.19 25.87 35.24
C SER A 59 16.10 25.49 34.21
N VAL A 60 15.93 24.19 33.92
CA VAL A 60 14.84 23.70 33.06
C VAL A 60 13.79 22.95 33.87
N ASP A 61 12.53 23.02 33.39
CA ASP A 61 11.42 22.29 34.00
C ASP A 61 11.45 20.82 33.68
N TYR A 62 11.88 20.45 32.46
CA TYR A 62 12.00 19.06 32.03
C TYR A 62 13.31 18.83 31.28
N THR A 63 13.86 17.62 31.45
CA THR A 63 14.95 17.10 30.62
C THR A 63 14.46 15.87 29.85
N ILE A 64 14.57 15.88 28.52
CA ILE A 64 14.36 14.69 27.69
C ILE A 64 15.73 14.17 27.28
N ARG A 65 16.04 12.95 27.71
CA ARG A 65 17.32 12.29 27.50
C ARG A 65 17.18 11.21 26.43
N LEU A 66 17.99 11.28 25.39
CA LEU A 66 18.03 10.33 24.27
C LEU A 66 19.23 9.40 24.43
N GLU A 67 18.98 8.11 24.58
CA GLU A 67 19.99 7.08 24.85
C GLU A 67 19.94 5.94 23.83
N GLN A 68 21.12 5.54 23.32
CA GLN A 68 21.32 4.35 22.50
C GLN A 68 22.80 3.94 22.53
N PRO A 69 23.17 2.68 22.18
CA PRO A 69 22.30 1.51 22.17
C PRO A 69 22.11 0.94 23.58
N ASN A 70 21.03 0.17 23.78
CA ASN A 70 20.87 -0.61 25.01
C ASN A 70 20.77 -2.10 24.66
N SER A 71 21.74 -2.90 25.07
CA SER A 71 21.80 -4.34 24.78
C SER A 71 20.66 -5.16 25.40
N GLN A 72 19.89 -4.58 26.35
CA GLN A 72 18.70 -5.22 26.92
C GLN A 72 17.43 -5.05 26.08
N LEU A 73 17.48 -4.16 25.08
CA LEU A 73 16.42 -3.95 24.11
C LEU A 73 16.84 -4.59 22.77
N GLY A 74 15.94 -5.36 22.18
CA GLY A 74 16.16 -5.90 20.82
C GLY A 74 16.20 -4.79 19.75
N PRO A 75 16.58 -5.13 18.50
CA PRO A 75 16.53 -4.18 17.40
C PRO A 75 15.16 -3.54 17.27
N GLU A 76 15.12 -2.23 16.97
CA GLU A 76 13.92 -1.40 16.81
C GLU A 76 13.02 -1.28 18.06
N ALA A 77 13.36 -1.96 19.15
CA ALA A 77 12.65 -1.81 20.42
C ALA A 77 13.01 -0.48 21.09
N TYR A 78 12.08 0.04 21.89
CA TYR A 78 12.33 1.24 22.68
C TYR A 78 11.68 1.19 24.07
N ALA A 79 12.22 2.01 24.97
CA ALA A 79 11.62 2.33 26.26
C ALA A 79 11.49 3.85 26.40
N VAL A 80 10.39 4.28 27.01
CA VAL A 80 10.19 5.64 27.50
C VAL A 80 10.00 5.53 29.00
N ASP A 81 10.94 6.05 29.78
CA ASP A 81 10.89 6.04 31.24
C ASP A 81 10.75 7.47 31.76
N LYS A 82 9.71 7.72 32.54
CA LYS A 82 9.48 9.03 33.15
C LYS A 82 9.68 8.96 34.65
N GLN A 83 10.62 9.74 35.15
CA GLN A 83 10.90 9.91 36.57
C GLN A 83 10.90 11.42 36.91
N ASN A 84 9.88 11.85 37.64
CA ASN A 84 9.71 13.26 37.99
C ASN A 84 9.74 14.18 36.74
N LYS A 85 10.76 15.03 36.65
CA LYS A 85 10.99 15.99 35.56
C LYS A 85 11.92 15.44 34.45
N GLN A 86 12.41 14.23 34.58
CA GLN A 86 13.24 13.56 33.60
C GLN A 86 12.44 12.54 32.78
N ILE A 87 12.58 12.62 31.47
CA ILE A 87 12.01 11.67 30.52
C ILE A 87 13.18 11.05 29.77
N THR A 88 13.43 9.76 29.96
CA THR A 88 14.49 9.05 29.25
C THR A 88 13.90 8.21 28.14
N ILE A 89 14.37 8.40 26.91
CA ILE A 89 13.97 7.64 25.74
C ILE A 89 15.18 6.80 25.34
N THR A 90 15.05 5.48 25.45
CA THR A 90 16.11 4.52 25.17
C THR A 90 15.73 3.67 23.97
N GLY A 91 16.58 3.59 22.96
CA GLY A 91 16.46 2.70 21.83
C GLY A 91 17.36 1.48 21.92
N GLY A 92 16.92 0.32 21.47
CA GLY A 92 17.79 -0.84 21.25
C GLY A 92 18.81 -0.56 20.13
N ASP A 93 18.43 0.32 19.21
CA ASP A 93 19.24 0.87 18.13
C ASP A 93 18.76 2.28 17.77
N GLY A 94 19.35 2.88 16.72
CA GLY A 94 18.96 4.21 16.25
C GLY A 94 17.51 4.29 15.78
N ARG A 95 16.97 3.21 15.23
CA ARG A 95 15.58 3.11 14.79
C ARG A 95 14.62 3.07 15.97
N GLY A 96 14.91 2.25 16.98
CA GLY A 96 14.15 2.21 18.24
C GLY A 96 14.14 3.56 18.94
N LEU A 97 15.29 4.29 18.97
CA LEU A 97 15.34 5.64 19.53
C LEU A 97 14.40 6.61 18.81
N ILE A 98 14.39 6.59 17.47
CA ILE A 98 13.45 7.40 16.67
C ILE A 98 12.00 7.02 17.01
N TYR A 99 11.67 5.75 17.08
CA TYR A 99 10.31 5.28 17.38
C TYR A 99 9.84 5.68 18.77
N GLY A 100 10.70 5.57 19.77
CA GLY A 100 10.42 6.05 21.13
C GLY A 100 10.19 7.56 21.17
N SER A 101 11.01 8.32 20.46
CA SER A 101 10.88 9.79 20.35
C SER A 101 9.58 10.18 19.64
N LEU A 102 9.25 9.53 18.53
CA LEU A 102 8.01 9.78 17.80
C LEU A 102 6.77 9.35 18.59
N SER A 103 6.87 8.37 19.49
CA SER A 103 5.76 8.03 20.37
C SER A 103 5.49 9.13 21.41
N VAL A 104 6.54 9.80 21.91
CA VAL A 104 6.41 10.99 22.78
C VAL A 104 5.89 12.19 21.98
N VAL A 105 6.34 12.37 20.74
CA VAL A 105 5.82 13.40 19.83
C VAL A 105 4.32 13.23 19.61
N GLU A 106 3.86 12.01 19.39
CA GLU A 106 2.42 11.71 19.21
C GLU A 106 1.60 12.07 20.47
N ASP A 107 2.10 11.74 21.66
CA ASP A 107 1.47 12.13 22.93
C ASP A 107 1.35 13.66 23.03
N ILE A 108 2.45 14.38 22.77
CA ILE A 108 2.47 15.86 22.82
C ILE A 108 1.47 16.46 21.80
N GLN A 109 1.45 15.94 20.59
CA GLN A 109 0.52 16.37 19.54
C GLN A 109 -0.95 16.17 19.95
N ASN A 110 -1.24 15.03 20.60
CA ASN A 110 -2.55 14.70 21.14
C ASN A 110 -2.92 15.46 22.41
N GLY A 111 -2.05 16.41 22.87
CA GLY A 111 -2.32 17.27 24.00
C GLY A 111 -1.94 16.70 25.35
N VAL A 112 -1.21 15.59 25.40
CA VAL A 112 -0.67 15.03 26.65
C VAL A 112 0.47 15.93 27.15
N ALA A 113 0.32 16.52 28.33
CA ALA A 113 1.38 17.31 28.95
C ALA A 113 2.56 16.43 29.38
N LEU A 114 3.79 16.97 29.38
CA LEU A 114 4.99 16.21 29.79
C LEU A 114 4.87 15.63 31.21
N ALA A 115 4.14 16.30 32.08
CA ALA A 115 3.83 15.82 33.44
C ALA A 115 3.01 14.50 33.44
N GLN A 116 2.20 14.29 32.40
CA GLN A 116 1.23 13.18 32.29
C GLN A 116 1.76 12.03 31.41
N LEU A 117 2.94 12.16 30.82
CA LEU A 117 3.55 11.08 30.05
C LEU A 117 3.69 9.82 30.88
N LYS A 118 3.40 8.67 30.27
CA LYS A 118 3.50 7.35 30.90
C LYS A 118 4.73 6.62 30.40
N SER A 119 5.40 5.92 31.31
CA SER A 119 6.46 4.96 30.95
C SER A 119 5.88 3.82 30.15
N ARG A 120 6.62 3.36 29.13
CA ARG A 120 6.20 2.27 28.24
C ARG A 120 7.38 1.64 27.53
N ARG A 121 7.18 0.41 27.08
CA ARG A 121 8.14 -0.32 26.23
C ARG A 121 7.39 -0.93 25.07
N GLU A 122 7.99 -0.85 23.86
CA GLU A 122 7.46 -1.49 22.66
C GLU A 122 8.61 -2.13 21.89
N GLN A 123 8.27 -3.18 21.14
CA GLN A 123 9.18 -3.87 20.24
C GLN A 123 8.44 -4.27 18.95
N PRO A 124 9.15 -4.43 17.82
CA PRO A 124 8.53 -4.82 16.57
C PRO A 124 8.03 -6.26 16.64
N HIS A 125 6.82 -6.47 16.13
CA HIS A 125 6.28 -7.81 15.88
C HIS A 125 6.90 -8.44 14.63
N LEU A 126 6.96 -7.68 13.53
CA LEU A 126 7.59 -8.11 12.27
C LEU A 126 8.81 -7.23 11.97
N PRO A 127 9.97 -7.84 11.63
CA PRO A 127 11.21 -7.09 11.40
C PRO A 127 11.24 -6.33 10.07
N PHE A 128 10.41 -6.69 9.08
CA PHE A 128 10.41 -6.06 7.77
C PHE A 128 9.03 -5.44 7.44
N ARG A 129 9.00 -4.12 7.29
CA ARG A 129 7.78 -3.34 7.05
C ARG A 129 8.08 -2.31 5.97
N ALA A 130 7.99 -2.76 4.72
CA ALA A 130 8.41 -1.99 3.56
C ALA A 130 7.25 -1.31 2.84
N ILE A 131 7.57 -0.21 2.17
CA ILE A 131 6.73 0.34 1.11
C ILE A 131 7.40 0.03 -0.24
N LYS A 132 6.61 -0.55 -1.15
CA LYS A 132 6.95 -0.71 -2.55
C LYS A 132 6.58 0.57 -3.30
N PHE A 133 7.53 1.18 -3.96
CA PHE A 133 7.35 2.41 -4.71
C PHE A 133 7.85 2.23 -6.14
N ASP A 134 6.92 2.23 -7.09
CA ASP A 134 7.27 2.24 -8.52
C ASP A 134 7.57 3.68 -8.94
N LEU A 135 8.76 3.89 -9.48
CA LEU A 135 9.19 5.20 -9.97
C LEU A 135 8.47 5.52 -11.29
N PRO A 136 8.01 6.78 -11.50
CA PRO A 136 7.19 7.13 -12.66
C PRO A 136 7.95 7.27 -13.98
N TRP A 137 9.26 7.15 -13.95
CA TRP A 137 10.11 7.16 -15.16
C TRP A 137 10.62 5.75 -15.46
N ASP A 138 10.76 5.41 -16.73
CA ASP A 138 11.18 4.09 -17.20
C ASP A 138 10.39 2.95 -16.52
N THR A 139 9.08 3.09 -16.56
CA THR A 139 8.13 2.14 -15.96
C THR A 139 7.56 1.19 -17.02
N TYR A 140 7.22 -0.02 -16.60
CA TYR A 140 6.56 -1.01 -17.45
C TYR A 140 5.07 -0.74 -17.68
N ARG A 141 4.52 0.28 -17.02
CA ARG A 141 3.16 0.74 -17.25
C ARG A 141 3.18 2.14 -17.81
N HIS A 142 2.33 2.39 -18.78
CA HIS A 142 2.15 3.71 -19.37
C HIS A 142 0.76 4.23 -19.04
N SER A 143 0.69 5.48 -18.63
CA SER A 143 -0.57 6.17 -18.36
C SER A 143 -0.28 7.64 -18.11
N ASP A 144 -1.19 8.51 -18.50
CA ASP A 144 -1.14 9.92 -18.12
C ASP A 144 -1.08 10.11 -16.59
N ALA A 145 -1.54 9.12 -15.81
CA ALA A 145 -1.42 9.14 -14.34
C ALA A 145 0.03 9.09 -13.88
N LEU A 146 0.88 8.30 -14.53
CA LEU A 146 2.31 8.21 -14.20
C LEU A 146 3.04 9.50 -14.58
N ASP A 147 2.71 10.07 -15.74
CA ASP A 147 3.28 11.35 -16.20
C ASP A 147 2.98 12.49 -15.23
N LEU A 148 1.78 12.50 -14.62
CA LEU A 148 1.41 13.48 -13.61
C LEU A 148 2.26 13.41 -12.34
N HIS A 149 2.88 12.27 -12.04
CA HIS A 149 3.75 12.10 -10.86
C HIS A 149 5.20 12.47 -11.11
N TYR A 150 5.63 12.59 -12.37
CA TYR A 150 7.03 12.73 -12.76
C TYR A 150 7.75 13.87 -12.03
N ASP A 151 7.22 15.10 -12.11
CA ASP A 151 7.83 16.26 -11.47
C ASP A 151 7.77 16.18 -9.94
N THR A 152 6.68 15.66 -9.39
CA THR A 152 6.53 15.50 -7.94
C THR A 152 7.57 14.54 -7.38
N CYS A 153 7.83 13.43 -8.05
CA CYS A 153 8.84 12.45 -7.63
C CYS A 153 10.29 12.94 -7.84
N ARG A 154 10.51 14.01 -8.58
CA ARG A 154 11.82 14.68 -8.70
C ARG A 154 12.05 15.74 -7.62
N ASP A 155 11.01 16.13 -6.87
CA ASP A 155 11.13 17.09 -5.77
C ASP A 155 11.59 16.39 -4.48
N THR A 156 12.74 16.80 -3.95
CA THR A 156 13.27 16.27 -2.67
C THR A 156 12.38 16.58 -1.47
N LEU A 157 11.53 17.63 -1.53
CA LEU A 157 10.56 17.93 -0.48
C LEU A 157 9.46 16.87 -0.42
N TYR A 158 9.06 16.31 -1.56
CA TYR A 158 8.16 15.17 -1.61
C TYR A 158 8.75 13.96 -0.85
N TRP A 159 10.00 13.60 -1.18
CA TRP A 159 10.66 12.46 -0.55
C TRP A 159 10.87 12.68 0.96
N LYS A 160 11.19 13.92 1.36
CA LYS A 160 11.27 14.25 2.79
C LYS A 160 9.94 13.97 3.48
N ALA A 161 8.83 14.45 2.94
CA ALA A 161 7.50 14.26 3.52
C ALA A 161 7.10 12.78 3.52
N PHE A 162 7.39 12.06 2.44
CA PHE A 162 7.09 10.64 2.30
C PHE A 162 7.86 9.79 3.32
N LEU A 163 9.15 10.02 3.49
CA LEU A 163 10.00 9.34 4.47
C LEU A 163 9.62 9.70 5.92
N ASP A 164 9.20 10.95 6.17
CA ASP A 164 8.66 11.37 7.47
C ASP A 164 7.36 10.61 7.79
N MET A 165 6.45 10.42 6.81
CA MET A 165 5.26 9.59 6.95
C MET A 165 5.61 8.13 7.23
N MET A 166 6.57 7.57 6.50
CA MET A 166 7.01 6.19 6.68
C MET A 166 7.49 5.93 8.11
N VAL A 167 8.43 6.72 8.60
CA VAL A 167 9.01 6.51 9.94
C VAL A 167 8.01 6.79 11.05
N ALA A 168 7.12 7.79 10.88
CA ALA A 168 6.05 8.07 11.84
C ALA A 168 5.09 6.87 12.00
N ASN A 169 4.86 6.13 10.94
CA ASN A 169 4.03 4.93 10.94
C ASN A 169 4.81 3.62 11.13
N ARG A 170 6.09 3.68 11.48
CA ARG A 170 6.94 2.51 11.79
C ARG A 170 7.31 1.65 10.56
N PHE A 171 7.19 2.16 9.33
CA PHE A 171 7.83 1.55 8.17
C PHE A 171 9.35 1.71 8.27
N ASN A 172 10.07 0.65 7.96
CA ASN A 172 11.52 0.59 8.10
C ASN A 172 12.29 0.30 6.81
N ALA A 173 11.59 0.12 5.71
CA ALA A 173 12.21 -0.12 4.41
C ALA A 173 11.44 0.58 3.28
N LEU A 174 12.19 1.18 2.35
CA LEU A 174 11.69 1.72 1.08
C LEU A 174 12.29 0.94 -0.07
N SER A 175 11.48 0.33 -0.90
CA SER A 175 11.95 -0.30 -2.14
C SER A 175 11.55 0.54 -3.35
N LEU A 176 12.54 0.91 -4.16
CA LEU A 176 12.38 1.66 -5.40
C LEU A 176 12.42 0.69 -6.57
N TRP A 177 11.34 0.60 -7.32
CA TRP A 177 11.17 -0.29 -8.45
C TRP A 177 11.21 0.47 -9.76
N ASN A 178 11.91 -0.06 -10.74
CA ASN A 178 12.07 0.55 -12.05
C ASN A 178 12.55 -0.50 -13.05
N LEU A 179 12.25 -0.33 -14.35
CA LEU A 179 12.74 -1.28 -15.37
C LEU A 179 14.26 -1.30 -15.44
N HIS A 180 14.86 -0.11 -15.59
CA HIS A 180 16.29 0.04 -15.75
C HIS A 180 16.80 1.29 -15.01
N PRO A 181 16.90 1.27 -13.67
CA PRO A 181 17.22 2.45 -12.86
C PRO A 181 18.61 3.03 -13.13
N TYR A 182 19.51 2.23 -13.65
CA TYR A 182 20.90 2.61 -13.88
C TYR A 182 21.06 3.81 -14.80
N THR A 183 20.16 3.97 -15.77
CA THR A 183 20.11 5.12 -16.70
C THR A 183 20.15 6.45 -15.95
N PHE A 184 19.47 6.54 -14.80
CA PHE A 184 19.31 7.77 -14.02
C PHE A 184 20.34 7.89 -12.89
N MET A 185 21.16 6.89 -12.66
CA MET A 185 22.03 6.83 -11.48
C MET A 185 23.52 6.93 -11.83
N ILE A 186 23.93 6.36 -12.95
CA ILE A 186 25.34 6.23 -13.30
C ILE A 186 25.58 6.46 -14.81
N ARG A 187 26.83 6.78 -15.13
CA ARG A 187 27.37 6.54 -16.47
C ARG A 187 28.28 5.33 -16.38
N PRO A 188 27.89 4.17 -16.93
CA PRO A 188 28.69 2.97 -16.85
C PRO A 188 30.07 3.19 -17.48
N THR A 189 31.12 2.85 -16.75
CA THR A 189 32.52 3.18 -17.12
C THR A 189 32.92 2.58 -18.47
N ASN A 190 32.58 1.31 -18.69
CA ASN A 190 32.91 0.61 -19.93
C ASN A 190 31.83 0.74 -21.01
N PHE A 191 30.69 1.32 -20.68
CA PHE A 191 29.54 1.49 -21.57
C PHE A 191 28.96 2.92 -21.52
N PRO A 192 29.78 3.97 -21.74
CA PRO A 192 29.34 5.36 -21.54
C PRO A 192 28.21 5.79 -22.49
N ALA A 193 28.07 5.11 -23.61
CA ALA A 193 26.98 5.37 -24.57
C ALA A 193 25.60 4.84 -24.10
N ALA A 194 25.53 4.17 -22.93
CA ALA A 194 24.29 3.65 -22.38
C ALA A 194 23.41 4.73 -21.70
N THR A 195 23.93 5.94 -21.45
CA THR A 195 23.17 7.02 -20.83
C THR A 195 22.76 8.09 -21.85
N PRO A 196 21.49 8.55 -21.87
CA PRO A 196 21.05 9.65 -22.73
C PRO A 196 21.47 11.03 -22.22
N PHE A 197 21.94 11.13 -20.97
CA PHE A 197 22.14 12.39 -20.27
C PHE A 197 23.56 12.96 -20.48
N ASN A 198 23.64 14.26 -20.65
CA ASN A 198 24.90 14.98 -20.48
C ASN A 198 25.30 14.99 -18.98
N ASP A 199 26.50 15.52 -18.66
CA ASP A 199 27.04 15.49 -17.30
C ASP A 199 26.18 16.27 -16.30
N GLN A 200 25.63 17.41 -16.70
CA GLN A 200 24.77 18.23 -15.85
C GLN A 200 23.44 17.50 -15.56
N GLN A 201 22.79 16.98 -16.58
CA GLN A 201 21.54 16.27 -16.43
C GLN A 201 21.68 15.01 -15.55
N LEU A 202 22.77 14.25 -15.75
CA LEU A 202 23.06 13.09 -14.93
C LEU A 202 23.36 13.49 -13.49
N ALA A 203 24.09 14.57 -13.24
CA ALA A 203 24.37 15.07 -11.90
C ALA A 203 23.11 15.50 -11.14
N GLU A 204 22.10 16.06 -11.82
CA GLU A 204 20.80 16.38 -11.24
C GLU A 204 20.08 15.10 -10.75
N TRP A 205 20.03 14.06 -11.58
CA TRP A 205 19.48 12.75 -11.18
C TRP A 205 20.24 12.10 -10.04
N GLN A 206 21.56 12.09 -10.12
CA GLN A 206 22.41 11.56 -9.05
C GLN A 206 22.19 12.28 -7.71
N SER A 207 22.00 13.60 -7.77
CA SER A 207 21.71 14.41 -6.58
C SER A 207 20.39 14.02 -5.95
N LEU A 208 19.36 13.73 -6.75
CA LEU A 208 18.08 13.24 -6.27
C LEU A 208 18.22 11.91 -5.53
N PHE A 209 18.84 10.89 -6.16
CA PHE A 209 19.00 9.57 -5.53
C PHE A 209 19.87 9.63 -4.25
N ARG A 210 20.96 10.41 -4.27
CA ARG A 210 21.77 10.64 -3.06
C ARG A 210 20.96 11.30 -1.95
N ALA A 211 20.11 12.26 -2.27
CA ALA A 211 19.25 12.92 -1.29
C ALA A 211 18.23 11.93 -0.70
N ILE A 212 17.58 11.08 -1.52
CA ILE A 212 16.63 10.06 -1.05
C ILE A 212 17.32 9.10 -0.08
N PHE A 213 18.47 8.53 -0.44
CA PHE A 213 19.15 7.54 0.40
C PHE A 213 19.70 8.17 1.70
N ARG A 214 20.22 9.38 1.64
CA ARG A 214 20.66 10.11 2.84
C ARG A 214 19.50 10.39 3.79
N MET A 215 18.38 10.93 3.28
CA MET A 215 17.19 11.22 4.09
C MET A 215 16.58 9.94 4.69
N ALA A 216 16.61 8.83 3.97
CA ALA A 216 16.20 7.53 4.49
C ALA A 216 17.12 7.05 5.62
N ASN A 217 18.43 7.16 5.44
CA ASN A 217 19.43 6.82 6.46
C ASN A 217 19.27 7.65 7.73
N GLU A 218 19.05 8.96 7.62
CA GLU A 218 18.76 9.85 8.76
C GLU A 218 17.58 9.37 9.60
N ARG A 219 16.60 8.72 8.97
CA ARG A 219 15.38 8.14 9.58
C ARG A 219 15.51 6.67 9.92
N ALA A 220 16.70 6.10 9.74
CA ALA A 220 16.96 4.67 9.90
C ALA A 220 16.03 3.79 9.03
N ILE A 221 15.68 4.25 7.83
CA ILE A 221 14.93 3.49 6.83
C ILE A 221 15.92 2.83 5.88
N ASP A 222 15.84 1.51 5.75
CA ASP A 222 16.60 0.78 4.73
C ASP A 222 16.05 1.11 3.34
N THR A 223 16.94 1.19 2.36
CA THR A 223 16.57 1.44 0.96
C THR A 223 16.99 0.28 0.09
N TYR A 224 16.11 -0.12 -0.83
CA TYR A 224 16.36 -1.18 -1.78
C TYR A 224 16.12 -0.67 -3.20
N LEU A 225 17.04 -0.96 -4.11
CA LEU A 225 16.87 -0.74 -5.53
C LEU A 225 16.52 -2.06 -6.20
N ILE A 226 15.37 -2.15 -6.86
CA ILE A 226 14.86 -3.39 -7.44
C ILE A 226 14.61 -3.19 -8.95
N PRO A 227 15.59 -3.51 -9.78
CA PRO A 227 15.42 -3.47 -11.23
C PRO A 227 14.61 -4.67 -11.73
N PHE A 228 13.95 -4.50 -12.87
CA PHE A 228 13.44 -5.62 -13.65
C PHE A 228 14.55 -6.19 -14.53
N ASN A 229 14.54 -7.51 -14.70
CA ASN A 229 15.66 -8.14 -15.35
C ASN A 229 15.56 -8.17 -16.85
N ILE A 230 16.78 -8.18 -17.42
CA ILE A 230 17.18 -8.13 -18.81
C ILE A 230 16.56 -6.95 -19.54
N PHE A 231 16.42 -5.82 -18.86
CA PHE A 231 16.18 -4.52 -19.49
C PHE A 231 17.51 -3.78 -19.66
N THR A 232 17.61 -3.05 -20.75
CA THR A 232 18.73 -2.16 -21.07
C THR A 232 18.21 -0.80 -21.49
N SER A 233 19.01 0.25 -21.36
CA SER A 233 18.60 1.54 -21.90
C SER A 233 18.46 1.47 -23.44
N PRO A 234 17.59 2.28 -24.06
CA PRO A 234 17.51 2.41 -25.51
C PRO A 234 18.86 2.78 -26.15
N GLU A 235 19.63 3.62 -25.47
CA GLU A 235 20.95 4.08 -25.91
C GLU A 235 21.95 2.93 -25.93
N PHE A 236 21.96 2.08 -24.88
CA PHE A 236 22.79 0.86 -24.87
C PHE A 236 22.42 -0.07 -26.01
N SER A 237 21.12 -0.34 -26.18
CA SER A 237 20.64 -1.22 -27.25
C SER A 237 21.07 -0.74 -28.62
N LYS A 238 20.97 0.57 -28.87
CA LYS A 238 21.39 1.18 -30.14
C LYS A 238 22.92 1.14 -30.34
N ALA A 239 23.67 1.51 -29.30
CA ALA A 239 25.13 1.66 -29.39
C ALA A 239 25.83 0.30 -29.57
N TYR A 240 25.30 -0.74 -28.96
CA TYR A 240 25.94 -2.06 -28.91
C TYR A 240 25.18 -3.13 -29.70
N ASN A 241 24.17 -2.73 -30.48
CA ASN A 241 23.36 -3.58 -31.34
C ASN A 241 22.79 -4.82 -30.60
N VAL A 242 22.26 -4.60 -29.40
CA VAL A 242 21.53 -5.61 -28.64
C VAL A 242 20.03 -5.52 -28.91
N ASN A 243 19.28 -6.55 -28.53
CA ASN A 243 17.88 -6.71 -28.90
C ASN A 243 17.01 -5.48 -28.57
N PRO A 244 16.52 -4.72 -29.57
CA PRO A 244 15.68 -3.53 -29.35
C PRO A 244 14.27 -3.86 -28.86
N LYS A 245 13.83 -5.13 -28.90
CA LYS A 245 12.49 -5.53 -28.44
C LYS A 245 12.27 -5.29 -26.97
N LEU A 246 13.34 -5.22 -26.15
CA LEU A 246 13.25 -4.90 -24.73
C LEU A 246 12.78 -3.46 -24.45
N ASN A 247 12.75 -2.61 -25.44
CA ASN A 247 12.23 -1.25 -25.34
C ASN A 247 10.73 -1.17 -25.68
N ASN A 248 10.13 -2.26 -26.12
CA ASN A 248 8.69 -2.37 -26.34
C ASN A 248 8.04 -3.01 -25.11
N LEU A 249 7.37 -2.21 -24.30
CA LEU A 249 6.92 -2.55 -22.96
C LEU A 249 5.62 -3.38 -22.90
N ASP A 250 5.01 -3.67 -24.05
CA ASP A 250 3.68 -4.28 -24.11
C ASP A 250 3.60 -5.67 -23.47
N HIS A 251 4.71 -6.42 -23.44
CA HIS A 251 4.74 -7.81 -22.97
C HIS A 251 6.02 -8.17 -22.22
N HIS A 252 6.52 -7.29 -21.36
CA HIS A 252 7.84 -7.46 -20.75
C HIS A 252 8.02 -8.79 -19.99
N HIS A 253 6.94 -9.42 -19.50
CA HIS A 253 7.03 -10.72 -18.82
C HIS A 253 7.32 -11.88 -19.75
N PHE A 254 6.99 -11.76 -21.04
CA PHE A 254 7.01 -12.87 -22.01
C PHE A 254 8.01 -12.69 -23.13
N ILE A 255 8.66 -11.55 -23.22
CA ILE A 255 9.72 -11.35 -24.21
C ILE A 255 11.00 -12.08 -23.82
N ASP A 256 11.69 -12.57 -24.82
CA ASP A 256 13.02 -13.14 -24.67
C ASP A 256 14.01 -12.01 -24.42
N GLY A 257 14.71 -12.06 -23.28
CA GLY A 257 15.78 -11.15 -22.97
C GLY A 257 17.05 -11.46 -23.76
N ASP A 258 17.82 -10.44 -24.09
CA ASP A 258 19.16 -10.63 -24.65
C ASP A 258 20.13 -11.10 -23.57
N THR A 259 20.57 -12.35 -23.65
CA THR A 259 21.50 -12.99 -22.70
C THR A 259 22.94 -13.01 -23.17
N SER A 260 23.28 -12.20 -24.18
CA SER A 260 24.65 -12.10 -24.70
C SER A 260 25.64 -11.65 -23.62
N GLU A 261 26.92 -11.97 -23.82
CA GLU A 261 27.98 -11.63 -22.87
C GLU A 261 28.13 -10.11 -22.67
N ILE A 262 27.81 -9.31 -23.69
CA ILE A 262 27.85 -7.85 -23.54
C ILE A 262 26.77 -7.34 -22.60
N VAL A 263 25.52 -7.85 -22.68
CA VAL A 263 24.41 -7.48 -21.78
C VAL A 263 24.70 -7.98 -20.37
N LYS A 264 25.26 -9.18 -20.22
CA LYS A 264 25.66 -9.75 -18.93
C LYS A 264 26.74 -8.88 -18.24
N ARG A 265 27.77 -8.49 -18.99
CA ARG A 265 28.84 -7.60 -18.48
C ARG A 265 28.29 -6.22 -18.10
N TYR A 266 27.48 -5.64 -18.96
CA TYR A 266 26.83 -4.35 -18.72
C TYR A 266 25.98 -4.37 -17.43
N THR A 267 25.06 -5.33 -17.28
CA THR A 267 24.21 -5.43 -16.10
C THR A 267 25.05 -5.60 -14.83
N ARG A 268 26.06 -6.48 -14.85
CA ARG A 268 26.95 -6.68 -13.71
C ARG A 268 27.72 -5.41 -13.35
N GLU A 269 28.25 -4.68 -14.33
CA GLU A 269 28.93 -3.41 -14.10
C GLU A 269 27.99 -2.36 -13.50
N CYS A 270 26.76 -2.23 -14.02
CA CYS A 270 25.76 -1.31 -13.47
C CYS A 270 25.47 -1.59 -11.99
N VAL A 271 25.25 -2.84 -11.62
CA VAL A 271 25.05 -3.23 -10.22
C VAL A 271 26.26 -2.87 -9.35
N THR A 272 27.46 -3.21 -9.83
CA THR A 272 28.71 -2.91 -9.11
C THR A 272 28.87 -1.42 -8.89
N GLN A 273 28.77 -0.63 -9.95
CA GLN A 273 29.01 0.80 -9.91
C GLN A 273 27.96 1.55 -9.06
N VAL A 274 26.66 1.18 -9.18
CA VAL A 274 25.62 1.77 -8.32
C VAL A 274 25.91 1.52 -6.85
N LEU A 275 26.26 0.30 -6.47
CA LEU A 275 26.58 -0.03 -5.08
C LEU A 275 27.83 0.69 -4.57
N GLN A 276 28.80 1.00 -5.44
CA GLN A 276 30.01 1.76 -5.09
C GLN A 276 29.73 3.26 -4.96
N GLU A 277 28.97 3.84 -5.88
CA GLU A 277 28.70 5.29 -5.93
C GLU A 277 27.61 5.76 -4.95
N TYR A 278 26.79 4.84 -4.44
CA TYR A 278 25.70 5.13 -3.50
C TYR A 278 25.87 4.34 -2.18
N PRO A 279 26.82 4.72 -1.33
CA PRO A 279 27.13 3.97 -0.11
C PRO A 279 25.97 3.94 0.91
N GLU A 280 25.04 4.88 0.82
CA GLU A 280 23.85 4.96 1.69
C GLU A 280 22.67 4.10 1.18
N LEU A 281 22.74 3.53 -0.03
CA LEU A 281 21.83 2.49 -0.51
C LEU A 281 22.12 1.19 0.25
N THR A 282 21.18 0.70 1.05
CA THR A 282 21.41 -0.43 1.97
C THR A 282 21.23 -1.78 1.35
N GLY A 283 20.37 -1.90 0.35
CA GLY A 283 20.01 -3.17 -0.25
C GLY A 283 19.82 -3.12 -1.75
N PHE A 284 19.81 -4.30 -2.33
CA PHE A 284 19.52 -4.52 -3.73
C PHE A 284 18.45 -5.59 -3.87
N GLY A 285 17.71 -5.61 -4.96
CA GLY A 285 16.74 -6.65 -5.23
C GLY A 285 16.92 -7.27 -6.60
N LEU A 286 16.34 -8.43 -6.76
CA LEU A 286 16.22 -9.09 -8.05
C LEU A 286 14.78 -9.53 -8.29
N THR A 287 14.37 -9.57 -9.55
CA THR A 287 13.05 -10.02 -9.99
C THR A 287 13.24 -11.17 -10.94
N LEU A 288 12.85 -12.37 -10.52
CA LEU A 288 13.06 -13.56 -11.32
C LEU A 288 11.84 -13.80 -12.22
N GLY A 289 12.07 -13.90 -13.53
CA GLY A 289 11.05 -14.27 -14.51
C GLY A 289 10.62 -13.17 -15.48
N GLU A 290 10.69 -11.90 -15.08
CA GLU A 290 10.35 -10.78 -15.97
C GLU A 290 11.39 -10.61 -17.07
N ALA A 291 10.95 -10.42 -18.32
CA ALA A 291 11.78 -10.35 -19.54
C ALA A 291 12.77 -11.53 -19.68
N MET A 292 12.39 -12.68 -19.18
CA MET A 292 13.17 -13.91 -19.20
C MET A 292 12.41 -15.03 -19.95
N GLY A 293 11.60 -14.66 -20.93
CA GLY A 293 10.96 -15.59 -21.85
C GLY A 293 11.98 -16.50 -22.54
N GLY A 294 11.59 -17.70 -22.92
CA GLY A 294 12.49 -18.69 -23.55
C GLY A 294 13.53 -19.33 -22.62
N MET A 295 13.77 -18.77 -21.42
CA MET A 295 14.73 -19.32 -20.46
C MET A 295 14.10 -20.37 -19.55
N THR A 296 14.83 -21.47 -19.33
CA THR A 296 14.49 -22.44 -18.29
C THR A 296 14.69 -21.83 -16.90
N PRO A 297 14.04 -22.34 -15.85
CA PRO A 297 14.29 -21.89 -14.47
C PRO A 297 15.78 -21.86 -14.09
N GLN A 298 16.56 -22.90 -14.48
CA GLN A 298 18.00 -22.96 -14.21
C GLN A 298 18.79 -21.86 -14.94
N GLN A 299 18.43 -21.53 -16.18
CA GLN A 299 19.07 -20.44 -16.93
C GLN A 299 18.78 -19.09 -16.29
N ARG A 300 17.57 -18.86 -15.76
CA ARG A 300 17.20 -17.65 -15.02
C ARG A 300 18.04 -17.48 -13.77
N GLU A 301 18.17 -18.52 -12.95
CA GLU A 301 19.02 -18.50 -11.75
C GLU A 301 20.49 -18.24 -12.09
N ASN A 302 21.02 -18.90 -13.13
CA ASN A 302 22.39 -18.69 -13.60
C ASN A 302 22.62 -17.24 -14.09
N TRP A 303 21.63 -16.64 -14.74
CA TRP A 303 21.69 -15.24 -15.16
C TRP A 303 21.78 -14.31 -13.95
N MET A 304 20.89 -14.48 -12.96
CA MET A 304 20.90 -13.67 -11.73
C MET A 304 22.23 -13.76 -11.01
N LYS A 305 22.77 -14.95 -10.89
CA LYS A 305 24.08 -15.17 -10.28
C LYS A 305 25.18 -14.43 -11.02
N ALA A 306 25.23 -14.55 -12.35
CA ALA A 306 26.28 -13.96 -13.18
C ALA A 306 26.19 -12.42 -13.31
N THR A 307 25.04 -11.83 -13.00
CA THR A 307 24.79 -10.38 -13.13
C THR A 307 24.62 -9.72 -11.78
N ILE A 308 23.51 -9.95 -11.10
CA ILE A 308 23.17 -9.24 -9.86
C ILE A 308 24.09 -9.67 -8.72
N ILE A 309 24.16 -10.97 -8.43
CA ILE A 309 24.93 -11.48 -7.28
C ILE A 309 26.43 -11.23 -7.49
N ASP A 310 26.96 -11.47 -8.68
CA ASP A 310 28.36 -11.16 -8.99
C ASP A 310 28.65 -9.66 -8.97
N GLY A 311 27.70 -8.82 -9.39
CA GLY A 311 27.81 -7.36 -9.29
C GLY A 311 27.88 -6.90 -7.83
N MET A 312 27.04 -7.46 -6.94
CA MET A 312 27.10 -7.21 -5.50
C MET A 312 28.44 -7.65 -4.90
N ARG A 313 28.95 -8.82 -5.30
CA ARG A 313 30.28 -9.30 -4.86
C ARG A 313 31.40 -8.33 -5.26
N LEU A 314 31.38 -7.84 -6.50
CA LEU A 314 32.40 -6.92 -7.03
C LEU A 314 32.32 -5.52 -6.42
N ALA A 315 31.17 -5.13 -5.89
CA ALA A 315 31.02 -3.86 -5.16
C ALA A 315 31.86 -3.79 -3.88
N GLY A 316 32.28 -4.93 -3.32
CA GLY A 316 33.23 -5.02 -2.22
C GLY A 316 32.69 -4.59 -0.85
N ARG A 317 31.37 -4.57 -0.68
CA ARG A 317 30.71 -4.23 0.60
C ARG A 317 29.56 -5.18 0.92
N LYS A 318 29.16 -5.26 2.18
CA LYS A 318 27.96 -5.97 2.60
C LYS A 318 26.71 -5.23 2.11
N THR A 319 25.75 -5.97 1.60
CA THR A 319 24.49 -5.43 1.03
C THR A 319 23.33 -6.37 1.38
N LYS A 320 22.21 -5.82 1.78
CA LYS A 320 20.98 -6.58 2.00
C LYS A 320 20.38 -7.01 0.66
N LEU A 321 19.65 -8.13 0.65
CA LEU A 321 19.07 -8.69 -0.57
C LEU A 321 17.56 -8.93 -0.42
N VAL A 322 16.79 -8.44 -1.40
CA VAL A 322 15.41 -8.87 -1.68
C VAL A 322 15.47 -9.82 -2.88
N HIS A 323 15.06 -11.04 -2.67
CA HIS A 323 14.94 -12.02 -3.73
C HIS A 323 13.47 -12.26 -4.03
N ARG A 324 12.95 -11.61 -5.08
CA ARG A 324 11.60 -11.90 -5.53
C ARG A 324 11.56 -13.26 -6.19
N ILE A 325 10.70 -14.14 -5.70
CA ILE A 325 10.58 -15.48 -6.26
C ILE A 325 9.94 -15.43 -7.67
N PRO A 326 10.21 -16.42 -8.52
CA PRO A 326 9.63 -16.47 -9.86
C PRO A 326 8.10 -16.61 -9.78
N PHE A 327 7.39 -15.87 -10.62
CA PHE A 327 5.95 -16.00 -10.71
C PHE A 327 5.49 -16.80 -11.95
N SER A 328 6.43 -17.39 -12.68
CA SER A 328 6.16 -18.31 -13.77
C SER A 328 7.31 -19.31 -13.96
N SER A 329 6.98 -20.56 -14.31
CA SER A 329 7.96 -21.58 -14.68
C SER A 329 8.29 -21.58 -16.17
N THR A 330 7.35 -21.18 -17.01
CA THR A 330 7.46 -21.14 -18.49
C THR A 330 6.82 -19.88 -19.05
N THR A 331 7.11 -19.53 -20.30
CA THR A 331 6.55 -18.38 -21.03
C THR A 331 5.05 -18.52 -21.08
N GLY A 332 4.25 -19.19 -20.92
CA GLY A 332 2.78 -19.23 -20.98
C GLY A 332 2.11 -19.44 -19.63
N SER A 333 2.91 -19.51 -18.56
CA SER A 333 2.41 -19.89 -17.24
C SER A 333 2.36 -18.73 -16.25
N LEU A 334 1.93 -17.57 -16.70
CA LEU A 334 1.82 -16.37 -15.85
C LEU A 334 1.18 -16.69 -14.49
N GLY A 335 1.86 -16.36 -13.43
CA GLY A 335 1.42 -16.60 -12.08
C GLY A 335 1.51 -18.05 -11.60
N VAL A 336 1.97 -18.99 -12.41
CA VAL A 336 2.01 -20.40 -12.07
C VAL A 336 3.44 -20.93 -12.09
N THR A 337 3.89 -21.46 -10.95
CA THR A 337 5.16 -22.16 -10.80
C THR A 337 4.97 -23.67 -10.65
N SER A 338 6.04 -24.42 -10.81
CA SER A 338 6.11 -25.85 -10.51
C SER A 338 6.90 -26.06 -9.23
N ILE A 339 6.66 -27.20 -8.56
CA ILE A 339 7.41 -27.61 -7.36
C ILE A 339 8.91 -27.62 -7.63
N ASP A 340 9.34 -28.07 -8.81
CA ASP A 340 10.78 -28.14 -9.15
C ASP A 340 11.39 -26.75 -9.34
N THR A 341 10.65 -25.80 -9.93
CA THR A 341 11.07 -24.40 -10.00
C THR A 341 11.21 -23.81 -8.59
N GLU A 342 10.26 -24.04 -7.71
CA GLU A 342 10.32 -23.54 -6.33
C GLU A 342 11.47 -24.13 -5.53
N LYS A 343 11.73 -25.45 -5.65
CA LYS A 343 12.89 -26.12 -5.02
C LYS A 343 14.21 -25.53 -5.52
N LEU A 344 14.30 -25.26 -6.83
CA LEU A 344 15.49 -24.68 -7.42
C LEU A 344 15.75 -23.28 -6.87
N THR A 345 14.74 -22.41 -6.88
CA THR A 345 14.85 -21.05 -6.35
C THR A 345 15.15 -21.05 -4.86
N ARG A 346 14.51 -21.92 -4.06
CA ARG A 346 14.84 -22.08 -2.65
C ARG A 346 16.31 -22.39 -2.44
N LYS A 347 16.86 -23.35 -3.20
CA LYS A 347 18.27 -23.70 -3.15
C LYS A 347 19.18 -22.52 -3.52
N SER A 348 18.80 -21.71 -4.50
CA SER A 348 19.53 -20.49 -4.87
C SER A 348 19.57 -19.50 -3.71
N ILE A 349 18.41 -19.18 -3.11
CA ILE A 349 18.32 -18.26 -1.96
C ILE A 349 19.17 -18.75 -0.78
N GLU A 350 19.10 -20.05 -0.44
CA GLU A 350 19.90 -20.64 0.64
C GLU A 350 21.41 -20.54 0.35
N SER A 351 21.81 -20.70 -0.91
CA SER A 351 23.20 -20.53 -1.33
C SER A 351 23.66 -19.08 -1.29
N GLU A 352 22.82 -18.16 -1.70
CA GLU A 352 23.09 -16.71 -1.66
C GLU A 352 23.25 -16.19 -0.22
N ALA A 353 22.42 -16.69 0.70
CA ALA A 353 22.48 -16.32 2.11
C ALA A 353 23.80 -16.72 2.80
N ALA A 354 24.52 -17.68 2.25
CA ALA A 354 25.84 -18.09 2.74
C ALA A 354 26.99 -17.21 2.22
N LEU A 355 26.74 -16.28 1.29
CA LEU A 355 27.76 -15.42 0.71
C LEU A 355 28.18 -14.31 1.71
N PRO A 356 29.49 -14.07 1.92
CA PRO A 356 29.96 -13.19 2.98
C PRO A 356 29.62 -11.70 2.78
N PHE A 357 29.29 -11.30 1.56
CA PHE A 357 28.89 -9.94 1.22
C PHE A 357 27.34 -9.72 1.27
N ILE A 358 26.56 -10.77 1.49
CA ILE A 358 25.12 -10.65 1.75
C ILE A 358 24.90 -10.43 3.24
N GLU A 359 24.18 -9.34 3.57
CA GLU A 359 23.73 -9.06 4.93
C GLU A 359 22.34 -9.67 5.12
N GLY A 360 22.29 -10.77 5.86
CA GLY A 360 21.05 -11.52 6.08
C GLY A 360 20.11 -10.92 7.14
N PRO A 361 18.88 -11.44 7.20
CA PRO A 361 18.31 -12.47 6.35
C PRO A 361 18.00 -11.97 4.93
N ILE A 362 17.99 -12.86 3.94
CA ILE A 362 17.43 -12.55 2.63
C ILE A 362 15.91 -12.43 2.78
N TRP A 363 15.33 -11.44 2.13
CA TRP A 363 13.89 -11.23 2.06
C TRP A 363 13.34 -11.89 0.79
N ALA A 364 12.68 -13.04 0.93
CA ALA A 364 12.05 -13.74 -0.19
C ALA A 364 10.64 -13.17 -0.41
N ASP A 365 10.47 -12.42 -1.51
CA ASP A 365 9.23 -11.68 -1.78
C ASP A 365 8.23 -12.49 -2.60
N LEU A 366 7.03 -12.66 -2.06
CA LEU A 366 5.91 -13.40 -2.64
C LEU A 366 4.65 -12.54 -2.70
N LYS A 367 3.93 -12.61 -3.83
CA LYS A 367 2.62 -11.94 -3.96
C LYS A 367 1.55 -12.72 -3.19
N TYR A 368 0.95 -12.10 -2.19
CA TYR A 368 -0.12 -12.67 -1.38
C TYR A 368 -1.44 -12.70 -2.17
N ASN A 369 -2.03 -13.88 -2.33
CA ASN A 369 -3.29 -14.08 -3.08
C ASN A 369 -3.32 -13.38 -4.44
N TRP A 370 -2.18 -13.30 -5.13
CA TRP A 370 -2.03 -12.65 -6.42
C TRP A 370 -2.45 -11.18 -6.48
N SER A 371 -2.24 -10.36 -5.58
CA SER A 371 -2.71 -8.98 -5.50
C SER A 371 -4.06 -8.79 -4.79
N HIS A 372 -4.72 -9.87 -4.42
CA HIS A 372 -5.96 -9.83 -3.64
C HIS A 372 -5.71 -9.93 -2.13
N ALA A 373 -4.60 -9.41 -1.64
CA ALA A 373 -4.30 -9.44 -0.21
C ALA A 373 -5.36 -8.72 0.64
N HIS A 374 -6.02 -7.70 0.09
CA HIS A 374 -7.17 -7.04 0.69
C HIS A 374 -8.51 -7.78 0.41
N SER A 375 -8.49 -9.10 0.32
CA SER A 375 -9.69 -9.93 0.21
C SER A 375 -9.93 -10.72 1.50
N THR A 376 -8.99 -11.58 1.82
CA THR A 376 -9.05 -12.48 2.97
C THR A 376 -7.68 -12.52 3.67
N PRO A 377 -7.66 -12.62 5.03
CA PRO A 377 -6.41 -12.86 5.76
C PRO A 377 -5.85 -14.26 5.54
N THR A 378 -6.59 -15.16 4.91
CA THR A 378 -6.16 -16.53 4.62
C THR A 378 -5.35 -16.58 3.33
N LEU A 379 -4.17 -17.18 3.38
CA LEU A 379 -3.38 -17.45 2.18
C LEU A 379 -4.03 -18.58 1.37
N VAL A 380 -4.55 -18.24 0.19
CA VAL A 380 -5.22 -19.19 -0.72
C VAL A 380 -4.31 -19.57 -1.88
N LYS A 381 -3.54 -18.61 -2.39
CA LYS A 381 -2.61 -18.83 -3.49
C LYS A 381 -1.38 -17.92 -3.35
N VAL A 382 -0.25 -18.37 -3.86
CA VAL A 382 0.94 -17.54 -4.04
C VAL A 382 1.02 -17.15 -5.51
N HIS A 383 1.25 -15.89 -5.79
CA HIS A 383 1.01 -15.35 -7.14
C HIS A 383 -0.39 -15.76 -7.62
N GLY A 384 -0.54 -16.22 -8.85
CA GLY A 384 -1.82 -16.70 -9.40
C GLY A 384 -1.97 -18.22 -9.40
N GLY A 385 -1.00 -18.94 -8.89
CA GLY A 385 -0.91 -20.40 -8.97
C GLY A 385 -1.36 -21.12 -7.71
N LYS A 386 -1.15 -22.44 -7.70
CA LYS A 386 -1.38 -23.28 -6.53
C LYS A 386 -0.43 -22.85 -5.41
N LEU A 387 -0.92 -22.95 -4.19
CA LEU A 387 -0.08 -22.84 -3.01
C LEU A 387 0.66 -24.16 -2.80
N PHE A 388 1.98 -24.15 -3.03
CA PHE A 388 2.90 -25.20 -2.61
C PHE A 388 3.56 -24.78 -1.30
N ASP A 389 3.99 -25.72 -0.51
CA ASP A 389 4.67 -25.45 0.77
C ASP A 389 6.20 -25.43 0.65
N THR A 390 6.73 -25.51 -0.56
CA THR A 390 8.15 -25.63 -0.88
C THR A 390 9.02 -24.54 -0.27
N TYR A 391 8.53 -23.28 -0.24
CA TYR A 391 9.27 -22.17 0.38
C TYR A 391 9.16 -22.15 1.91
N PHE A 392 8.20 -22.86 2.48
CA PHE A 392 7.85 -22.79 3.90
C PHE A 392 8.30 -24.03 4.66
N LYS A 393 8.39 -25.20 4.00
CA LYS A 393 8.72 -26.47 4.63
C LYS A 393 9.93 -27.17 3.98
N PRO A 394 10.90 -27.61 4.81
CA PRO A 394 11.01 -27.27 6.24
C PRO A 394 11.19 -25.77 6.44
N ASP A 395 10.95 -25.26 7.65
CA ASP A 395 11.09 -23.83 7.96
C ASP A 395 12.46 -23.31 7.52
N PRO A 396 12.51 -22.20 6.74
CA PRO A 396 13.78 -21.63 6.31
C PRO A 396 14.52 -20.97 7.49
N THR A 397 15.84 -21.16 7.55
CA THR A 397 16.71 -20.60 8.58
C THR A 397 17.54 -19.41 8.10
N THR A 398 17.73 -19.28 6.80
CA THR A 398 18.64 -18.31 6.17
C THR A 398 17.93 -17.18 5.45
N TYR A 399 16.64 -17.32 5.22
CA TYR A 399 15.80 -16.28 4.63
C TYR A 399 14.46 -16.20 5.38
N LYS A 400 13.73 -15.11 5.15
CA LYS A 400 12.38 -14.89 5.64
C LYS A 400 11.47 -14.53 4.48
N ILE A 401 10.24 -15.00 4.56
CA ILE A 401 9.20 -14.65 3.60
C ILE A 401 8.73 -13.22 3.85
N THR A 402 8.61 -12.46 2.78
CA THR A 402 7.93 -11.17 2.77
C THR A 402 6.74 -11.22 1.83
N TRP A 403 5.59 -10.73 2.30
CA TRP A 403 4.36 -10.73 1.54
C TRP A 403 4.19 -9.40 0.80
N THR A 404 4.11 -9.43 -0.51
CA THR A 404 3.64 -8.27 -1.27
C THR A 404 2.13 -8.18 -1.14
N VAL A 405 1.69 -7.13 -0.44
CA VAL A 405 0.30 -6.73 -0.25
C VAL A 405 0.11 -5.40 -0.97
N ARG A 406 -0.77 -5.38 -1.94
CA ARG A 406 -0.97 -4.22 -2.81
C ARG A 406 -2.11 -3.35 -2.32
N ASN A 407 -2.05 -2.07 -2.68
CA ASN A 407 -3.09 -1.08 -2.41
C ASN A 407 -3.74 -0.53 -3.69
N GLU A 408 -3.65 -1.25 -4.80
CA GLU A 408 -4.33 -0.91 -6.06
C GLU A 408 -5.85 -0.82 -5.90
N ASP A 409 -6.39 -1.52 -4.89
CA ASP A 409 -7.81 -1.53 -4.58
C ASP A 409 -8.30 -0.21 -3.99
N PHE A 410 -7.37 0.64 -3.53
CA PHE A 410 -7.64 1.91 -2.85
C PHE A 410 -6.86 3.04 -3.53
N PHE A 411 -7.37 3.48 -4.65
CA PHE A 411 -6.72 4.49 -5.45
C PHE A 411 -7.05 5.91 -5.00
N CYS A 412 -8.33 6.24 -4.90
CA CYS A 412 -8.78 7.56 -4.50
C CYS A 412 -9.62 7.59 -3.23
N LEU A 413 -10.43 6.57 -2.95
CA LEU A 413 -11.17 6.49 -1.70
C LEU A 413 -10.25 6.06 -0.56
N ARG A 414 -10.38 6.71 0.60
CA ARG A 414 -9.67 6.27 1.80
C ARG A 414 -10.21 4.95 2.29
N TRP A 415 -9.33 4.17 2.88
CA TRP A 415 -9.66 2.85 3.43
C TRP A 415 -9.14 2.71 4.86
N GLY A 416 -9.89 1.99 5.71
CA GLY A 416 -9.44 1.76 7.07
C GLY A 416 -10.24 0.71 7.84
N VAL A 417 -9.75 -0.54 7.85
CA VAL A 417 -10.33 -1.65 8.61
C VAL A 417 -9.26 -2.25 9.54
N PRO A 418 -9.11 -1.74 10.79
CA PRO A 418 -8.06 -2.19 11.72
C PRO A 418 -8.11 -3.70 11.98
N ASP A 419 -9.30 -4.26 12.17
CA ASP A 419 -9.48 -5.68 12.49
C ASP A 419 -9.06 -6.59 11.34
N PHE A 420 -9.21 -6.15 10.09
CA PHE A 420 -8.68 -6.88 8.94
C PHE A 420 -7.14 -6.96 8.99
N VAL A 421 -6.48 -5.84 9.27
CA VAL A 421 -5.01 -5.83 9.37
C VAL A 421 -4.53 -6.72 10.51
N ARG A 422 -5.19 -6.67 11.69
CA ARG A 422 -4.89 -7.56 12.82
C ARG A 422 -5.07 -9.02 12.46
N ALA A 423 -6.19 -9.36 11.81
CA ALA A 423 -6.47 -10.73 11.37
C ALA A 423 -5.42 -11.21 10.36
N HIS A 424 -5.01 -10.33 9.42
CA HIS A 424 -3.97 -10.64 8.44
C HIS A 424 -2.62 -10.90 9.10
N VAL A 425 -2.21 -10.08 10.07
CA VAL A 425 -0.97 -10.28 10.84
C VAL A 425 -1.05 -11.57 11.66
N ALA A 426 -2.18 -11.85 12.30
CA ALA A 426 -2.38 -13.06 13.10
C ALA A 426 -2.32 -14.33 12.24
N ALA A 427 -2.92 -14.32 11.05
CA ALA A 427 -2.88 -15.44 10.10
C ALA A 427 -1.47 -15.71 9.54
N ASN A 428 -0.60 -14.69 9.54
CA ASN A 428 0.75 -14.76 8.98
C ASN A 428 1.84 -14.58 10.06
N ASN A 429 1.66 -15.22 11.21
CA ASN A 429 2.56 -15.15 12.35
C ASN A 429 3.48 -16.38 12.47
N GLN A 430 3.83 -17.02 11.38
CA GLN A 430 4.74 -18.16 11.38
C GLN A 430 6.20 -17.70 11.51
N SER A 431 7.06 -18.56 12.05
CA SER A 431 8.48 -18.28 12.27
C SER A 431 9.25 -17.85 11.03
N TYR A 432 8.82 -18.31 9.86
CA TYR A 432 9.43 -17.98 8.58
C TYR A 432 8.96 -16.66 7.96
N VAL A 433 7.89 -16.05 8.48
CA VAL A 433 7.41 -14.75 7.97
C VAL A 433 8.27 -13.64 8.56
N GLY A 434 8.88 -12.85 7.68
CA GLY A 434 9.70 -11.68 8.03
C GLY A 434 8.93 -10.37 7.97
N GLY A 435 7.89 -10.29 7.15
CA GLY A 435 7.14 -9.04 7.03
C GLY A 435 6.43 -8.81 5.71
N TYR A 436 6.27 -7.54 5.35
CA TYR A 436 5.40 -7.11 4.27
C TYR A 436 6.01 -6.02 3.41
N PHE A 437 5.72 -6.09 2.11
CA PHE A 437 5.76 -4.97 1.20
C PHE A 437 4.34 -4.45 0.99
N LEU A 438 4.11 -3.18 1.30
CA LEU A 438 2.87 -2.48 0.99
C LEU A 438 3.11 -1.54 -0.18
N GLY A 439 2.19 -1.50 -1.11
CA GLY A 439 2.28 -0.61 -2.26
C GLY A 439 1.71 -1.21 -3.54
N SER A 440 1.64 -0.37 -4.55
CA SER A 440 1.01 -0.65 -5.82
C SER A 440 2.04 -0.82 -6.93
N GLU A 441 1.69 -1.56 -7.97
CA GLU A 441 2.40 -1.53 -9.25
C GLU A 441 1.87 -0.44 -10.18
N THR A 442 0.78 0.23 -9.82
CA THR A 442 0.12 1.23 -10.64
C THR A 442 -0.09 2.55 -9.92
N TYR A 443 -0.33 2.51 -8.62
CA TYR A 443 -0.54 3.70 -7.80
C TYR A 443 0.77 4.19 -7.20
N ILE A 444 1.11 5.41 -7.52
CA ILE A 444 2.27 6.12 -6.98
C ILE A 444 1.74 7.20 -6.04
N PRO A 445 1.97 7.11 -4.73
CA PRO A 445 1.41 8.04 -3.75
C PRO A 445 2.14 9.40 -3.79
N ALA A 446 2.08 10.08 -4.93
CA ALA A 446 2.73 11.36 -5.20
C ALA A 446 1.71 12.49 -5.36
N LYS A 447 1.55 13.04 -6.56
CA LYS A 447 0.63 14.15 -6.81
C LYS A 447 -0.83 13.71 -6.67
N ASP A 448 -1.62 14.48 -5.92
CA ASP A 448 -3.08 14.35 -5.95
C ASP A 448 -3.62 15.01 -7.24
N TYR A 449 -4.16 14.21 -8.15
CA TYR A 449 -4.77 14.65 -9.40
C TYR A 449 -6.25 14.31 -9.51
N PHE A 450 -6.78 13.62 -8.52
CA PHE A 450 -8.16 13.12 -8.54
C PHE A 450 -9.14 13.98 -7.74
N THR A 451 -8.69 14.89 -6.85
CA THR A 451 -9.59 15.79 -6.14
C THR A 451 -9.87 17.06 -6.97
N THR A 452 -11.12 17.51 -6.97
CA THR A 452 -11.51 18.76 -7.67
C THR A 452 -10.87 19.99 -7.03
N PRO A 453 -10.54 21.05 -7.79
CA PRO A 453 -10.10 22.32 -7.25
C PRO A 453 -11.15 22.94 -6.30
N GLY A 454 -10.71 23.72 -5.31
CA GLY A 454 -11.61 24.42 -4.38
C GLY A 454 -10.91 24.91 -3.13
N SER A 455 -11.66 25.02 -2.02
CA SER A 455 -11.11 25.45 -0.72
C SER A 455 -9.93 24.57 -0.29
N PRO A 456 -8.99 25.10 0.49
CA PRO A 456 -7.83 24.33 0.95
C PRO A 456 -8.19 23.02 1.64
N VAL A 457 -7.35 22.01 1.42
CA VAL A 457 -7.39 20.72 2.11
C VAL A 457 -6.13 20.56 2.97
N ASP A 458 -6.13 19.62 3.91
CA ASP A 458 -5.01 19.40 4.84
C ASP A 458 -3.94 18.42 4.30
N TRP A 459 -3.93 18.16 3.00
CA TRP A 459 -2.92 17.37 2.32
C TRP A 459 -2.37 18.09 1.09
N ARG A 460 -1.10 17.85 0.81
CA ARG A 460 -0.40 18.31 -0.40
C ARG A 460 -0.19 17.17 -1.39
N TYR A 461 0.10 15.98 -0.88
CA TYR A 461 0.44 14.80 -1.65
C TYR A 461 -0.61 13.70 -1.50
N ALA A 462 -0.72 12.83 -2.48
CA ALA A 462 -1.71 11.76 -2.48
C ALA A 462 -1.58 10.81 -1.28
N PHE A 463 -0.36 10.50 -0.85
CA PHE A 463 -0.14 9.64 0.31
C PHE A 463 -0.64 10.28 1.63
N GLU A 464 -0.58 11.61 1.75
CA GLU A 464 -1.09 12.31 2.93
C GLU A 464 -2.61 12.19 3.02
N ARG A 465 -3.29 12.12 1.86
CA ARG A 465 -4.71 11.83 1.78
C ARG A 465 -5.01 10.40 2.24
N GLN A 466 -4.16 9.43 1.90
CA GLN A 466 -4.27 8.02 2.29
C GLN A 466 -3.67 7.72 3.69
N TRP A 467 -3.58 8.73 4.57
CA TRP A 467 -2.90 8.64 5.86
C TRP A 467 -3.37 7.47 6.73
N LEU A 468 -4.68 7.15 6.72
CA LEU A 468 -5.26 6.09 7.55
C LEU A 468 -4.74 4.72 7.13
N PHE A 469 -4.66 4.45 5.82
CA PHE A 469 -4.10 3.21 5.27
C PHE A 469 -2.67 2.97 5.77
N TYR A 470 -1.78 3.96 5.60
CA TYR A 470 -0.39 3.82 6.03
C TYR A 470 -0.26 3.74 7.55
N LYS A 471 -1.06 4.50 8.30
CA LYS A 471 -1.03 4.45 9.76
C LYS A 471 -1.49 3.09 10.30
N LEU A 472 -2.56 2.52 9.76
CA LEU A 472 -3.05 1.20 10.16
C LEU A 472 -2.01 0.10 9.88
N TRP A 473 -1.60 -0.03 8.63
CA TRP A 473 -0.65 -1.08 8.27
C TRP A 473 0.67 -0.94 9.02
N GLY A 474 1.30 0.22 8.97
CA GLY A 474 2.61 0.41 9.58
C GLY A 474 2.61 0.17 11.10
N ARG A 475 1.61 0.71 11.81
CA ARG A 475 1.50 0.58 13.28
C ARG A 475 1.13 -0.83 13.69
N LEU A 476 0.22 -1.51 12.99
CA LEU A 476 -0.21 -2.87 13.32
C LEU A 476 0.80 -3.95 12.91
N LEU A 477 1.59 -3.73 11.87
CA LEU A 477 2.75 -4.57 11.56
C LEU A 477 3.86 -4.44 12.61
N TYR A 478 4.04 -3.24 13.18
CA TYR A 478 4.98 -3.01 14.27
C TYR A 478 4.46 -3.58 15.59
N ASN A 479 3.22 -3.29 15.95
CA ASN A 479 2.58 -3.77 17.17
C ASN A 479 1.08 -4.07 16.92
N PRO A 480 0.68 -5.33 16.70
CA PRO A 480 -0.71 -5.69 16.38
C PRO A 480 -1.68 -5.40 17.52
N THR A 481 -1.18 -5.19 18.75
CA THR A 481 -1.99 -4.81 19.91
C THR A 481 -2.24 -3.30 20.03
N THR A 482 -1.75 -2.50 19.07
CA THR A 482 -2.02 -1.04 19.04
C THR A 482 -3.53 -0.81 19.12
N PRO A 483 -4.04 -0.08 20.13
CA PRO A 483 -5.48 0.11 20.32
C PRO A 483 -6.06 1.09 19.29
N ASP A 484 -7.33 0.91 18.94
CA ASP A 484 -8.06 1.76 18.01
C ASP A 484 -8.10 3.24 18.42
N ALA A 485 -7.98 3.50 19.71
CA ALA A 485 -7.88 4.86 20.25
C ALA A 485 -6.73 5.68 19.62
N VAL A 486 -5.62 5.02 19.23
CA VAL A 486 -4.50 5.69 18.55
C VAL A 486 -4.90 6.21 17.16
N PHE A 487 -5.74 5.46 16.45
CA PHE A 487 -6.24 5.84 15.13
C PHE A 487 -7.38 6.85 15.23
N SER A 488 -8.29 6.65 16.16
CA SER A 488 -9.39 7.58 16.41
C SER A 488 -8.91 8.95 16.91
N ALA A 489 -7.84 9.00 17.72
CA ALA A 489 -7.23 10.23 18.18
C ALA A 489 -6.73 11.12 17.02
N GLU A 490 -6.24 10.51 15.94
CA GLU A 490 -5.81 11.24 14.74
C GLU A 490 -6.97 11.96 14.05
N PHE A 491 -8.14 11.31 13.93
CA PHE A 491 -9.35 11.95 13.42
C PHE A 491 -9.78 13.14 14.29
N VAL A 492 -9.77 12.94 15.61
CA VAL A 492 -10.11 14.01 16.57
C VAL A 492 -9.12 15.17 16.48
N ARG A 493 -7.83 14.88 16.34
CA ARG A 493 -6.77 15.88 16.20
C ARG A 493 -6.93 16.71 14.93
N ARG A 494 -7.30 16.08 13.81
CA ARG A 494 -7.48 16.72 12.50
C ARG A 494 -8.80 17.51 12.41
N TYR A 495 -9.88 16.95 12.92
CA TYR A 495 -11.22 17.39 12.58
C TYR A 495 -12.11 17.69 13.80
N GLY A 496 -11.55 17.58 15.02
CA GLY A 496 -12.30 17.81 16.27
C GLY A 496 -13.13 16.59 16.72
N SER A 497 -13.79 16.75 17.86
CA SER A 497 -14.50 15.67 18.55
C SER A 497 -15.65 15.04 17.75
N SER A 498 -16.26 15.77 16.83
CA SER A 498 -17.31 15.25 15.93
C SER A 498 -16.82 14.14 15.01
N ALA A 499 -15.50 14.05 14.76
CA ALA A 499 -14.87 13.04 13.93
C ALA A 499 -14.48 11.74 14.69
N SER A 500 -14.76 11.66 15.99
CA SER A 500 -14.37 10.51 16.85
C SER A 500 -14.90 9.16 16.37
N ARG A 501 -16.00 9.14 15.63
CA ARG A 501 -16.63 7.91 15.10
C ARG A 501 -16.24 7.57 13.66
N LEU A 502 -15.38 8.35 13.02
CA LEU A 502 -14.99 8.10 11.62
C LEU A 502 -14.24 6.76 11.46
N LEU A 503 -13.43 6.35 12.43
CA LEU A 503 -12.76 5.05 12.34
C LEU A 503 -13.78 3.88 12.31
N GLU A 504 -14.80 3.91 13.16
CA GLU A 504 -15.88 2.92 13.14
C GLU A 504 -16.63 2.95 11.80
N ALA A 505 -16.94 4.14 11.29
CA ALA A 505 -17.62 4.29 10.02
C ALA A 505 -16.78 3.75 8.83
N TYR A 506 -15.48 4.02 8.81
CA TYR A 506 -14.55 3.44 7.82
C TYR A 506 -14.47 1.92 7.95
N SER A 507 -14.33 1.38 9.17
CA SER A 507 -14.24 -0.06 9.39
C SER A 507 -15.44 -0.82 8.83
N LEU A 508 -16.63 -0.24 8.94
CA LEU A 508 -17.86 -0.82 8.42
C LEU A 508 -17.95 -0.66 6.88
N ALA A 509 -17.84 0.58 6.39
CA ALA A 509 -18.06 0.88 4.98
C ALA A 509 -16.95 0.33 4.08
N SER A 510 -15.67 0.52 4.45
CA SER A 510 -14.54 0.07 3.64
C SER A 510 -14.20 -1.43 3.83
N SER A 511 -15.06 -2.20 4.50
CA SER A 511 -15.10 -3.65 4.38
C SER A 511 -15.69 -4.11 3.03
N THR A 512 -16.37 -3.24 2.30
CA THR A 512 -16.98 -3.53 0.99
C THR A 512 -15.97 -4.07 -0.02
N PRO A 513 -14.81 -3.45 -0.30
CA PRO A 513 -13.83 -3.97 -1.25
C PRO A 513 -13.25 -5.32 -0.82
N LEU A 514 -13.06 -5.56 0.48
CA LEU A 514 -12.59 -6.84 1.00
C LEU A 514 -13.56 -7.98 0.66
N ARG A 515 -14.84 -7.72 0.84
CA ARG A 515 -15.93 -8.68 0.57
C ARG A 515 -16.12 -8.91 -0.92
N LEU A 516 -16.02 -7.87 -1.75
CA LEU A 516 -16.06 -8.02 -3.20
C LEU A 516 -14.92 -8.92 -3.67
N ALA A 517 -13.69 -8.63 -3.26
CA ALA A 517 -12.52 -9.39 -3.68
C ALA A 517 -12.51 -10.83 -3.13
N SER A 518 -13.16 -11.10 -1.99
CA SER A 518 -13.35 -12.46 -1.47
C SER A 518 -14.41 -13.24 -2.26
N ALA A 519 -15.49 -12.57 -2.68
CA ALA A 519 -16.64 -13.18 -3.36
C ALA A 519 -16.45 -13.35 -4.87
N PHE A 520 -15.44 -12.69 -5.46
CA PHE A 520 -15.26 -12.66 -6.90
C PHE A 520 -13.78 -12.88 -7.24
N ASP A 521 -13.41 -14.11 -7.66
CA ASP A 521 -12.02 -14.45 -8.01
C ASP A 521 -11.69 -13.95 -9.41
N PHE A 522 -11.11 -12.77 -9.49
CA PHE A 522 -10.38 -12.36 -10.68
C PHE A 522 -9.00 -11.87 -10.28
N THR A 523 -8.05 -12.12 -11.14
CA THR A 523 -6.66 -11.82 -10.84
C THR A 523 -6.32 -10.53 -11.52
N TRP A 524 -5.78 -9.52 -10.81
CA TRP A 524 -4.94 -8.64 -11.52
C TRP A 524 -4.32 -7.45 -10.80
N ASP A 525 -3.22 -7.01 -11.32
CA ASP A 525 -2.44 -5.84 -11.00
C ASP A 525 -3.12 -4.56 -11.50
N PHE A 526 -4.28 -4.24 -10.96
CA PHE A 526 -5.10 -3.20 -11.53
C PHE A 526 -5.61 -2.23 -10.44
N SER A 527 -5.41 -0.93 -10.65
CA SER A 527 -5.96 0.09 -9.76
C SER A 527 -7.45 0.32 -10.02
N LEU A 528 -8.18 0.77 -9.02
CA LEU A 528 -9.59 1.16 -9.07
C LEU A 528 -10.60 0.02 -9.28
N TYR A 529 -10.19 -1.21 -9.37
CA TYR A 529 -11.16 -2.28 -9.63
C TYR A 529 -12.19 -2.44 -8.51
N SER A 530 -11.79 -2.37 -7.25
CA SER A 530 -12.74 -2.42 -6.12
C SER A 530 -13.59 -1.17 -6.01
N GLU A 531 -13.00 0.01 -6.20
CA GLU A 531 -13.70 1.30 -6.14
C GLU A 531 -14.69 1.46 -7.28
N GLY A 532 -14.37 0.95 -8.47
CA GLY A 532 -15.22 0.98 -9.65
C GLY A 532 -16.07 -0.27 -9.84
N MET A 533 -16.03 -1.24 -8.93
CA MET A 533 -16.62 -2.56 -9.17
C MET A 533 -16.19 -3.14 -10.53
N MET A 534 -14.88 -3.01 -10.85
CA MET A 534 -14.32 -3.40 -12.13
C MET A 534 -13.53 -4.70 -12.03
N GLY A 535 -13.48 -5.42 -13.13
CA GLY A 535 -12.70 -6.64 -13.30
C GLY A 535 -12.40 -6.86 -14.78
N PHE A 536 -11.76 -7.99 -15.09
CA PHE A 536 -11.55 -8.39 -16.47
C PHE A 536 -12.74 -9.13 -17.04
N ASP A 537 -13.14 -8.77 -18.24
CA ASP A 537 -14.08 -9.56 -19.04
C ASP A 537 -13.37 -10.77 -19.70
N ALA A 538 -14.13 -11.58 -20.44
CA ALA A 538 -13.60 -12.76 -21.15
C ALA A 538 -12.52 -12.40 -22.20
N ASN A 539 -12.47 -11.16 -22.66
CA ASN A 539 -11.47 -10.63 -23.60
C ASN A 539 -10.30 -9.96 -22.89
N LYS A 540 -10.24 -10.04 -21.57
CA LYS A 540 -9.25 -9.33 -20.71
C LYS A 540 -9.35 -7.80 -20.79
N ASN A 541 -10.50 -7.24 -21.19
CA ASN A 541 -10.75 -5.82 -21.08
C ASN A 541 -11.19 -5.49 -19.66
N VAL A 542 -10.71 -4.35 -19.16
CA VAL A 542 -11.16 -3.82 -17.88
C VAL A 542 -12.56 -3.25 -18.03
N SER A 543 -13.49 -3.77 -17.26
CA SER A 543 -14.89 -3.38 -17.33
C SER A 543 -15.58 -3.49 -15.98
N TYR A 544 -16.73 -2.83 -15.84
CA TYR A 544 -17.61 -3.03 -14.71
C TYR A 544 -18.07 -4.50 -14.65
N ILE A 545 -18.00 -5.10 -13.47
CA ILE A 545 -18.42 -6.49 -13.24
C ILE A 545 -19.93 -6.58 -13.47
N SER A 546 -20.34 -7.17 -14.61
CA SER A 546 -21.75 -7.35 -14.93
C SER A 546 -22.42 -8.39 -14.03
N VAL A 547 -23.76 -8.36 -13.96
CA VAL A 547 -24.52 -9.39 -13.26
C VAL A 547 -24.24 -10.78 -13.81
N ASN A 548 -23.99 -10.90 -15.12
CA ASN A 548 -23.62 -12.19 -15.74
C ASN A 548 -22.28 -12.72 -15.25
N GLN A 549 -21.26 -11.85 -15.15
CA GLN A 549 -19.97 -12.25 -14.59
C GLN A 549 -20.13 -12.69 -13.14
N LEU A 550 -20.91 -11.96 -12.35
CA LEU A 550 -21.15 -12.30 -10.95
C LEU A 550 -21.84 -13.67 -10.78
N THR A 551 -22.69 -14.08 -11.73
CA THR A 551 -23.34 -15.41 -11.71
C THR A 551 -22.40 -16.54 -12.11
N THR A 552 -21.32 -16.29 -12.83
CA THR A 552 -20.47 -17.34 -13.40
C THR A 552 -19.10 -17.46 -12.73
N GLN A 553 -18.61 -16.41 -12.10
CA GLN A 553 -17.27 -16.34 -11.52
C GLN A 553 -17.17 -17.12 -10.20
N PRO A 554 -16.11 -17.91 -9.98
CA PRO A 554 -15.84 -18.51 -8.67
C PRO A 554 -15.48 -17.48 -7.62
N THR A 555 -15.52 -17.89 -6.35
CA THR A 555 -15.04 -17.09 -5.21
C THR A 555 -13.55 -17.29 -4.99
N LEU A 556 -12.86 -16.27 -4.51
CA LEU A 556 -11.46 -16.41 -4.09
C LEU A 556 -11.38 -17.08 -2.70
N ASP A 557 -12.14 -16.56 -1.74
CA ASP A 557 -12.14 -17.09 -0.37
C ASP A 557 -13.01 -18.37 -0.33
N PRO A 558 -12.45 -19.52 0.10
CA PRO A 558 -13.18 -20.79 0.15
C PRO A 558 -14.34 -20.79 1.17
N ASN A 559 -14.41 -19.80 2.07
CA ASN A 559 -15.55 -19.65 2.98
C ASN A 559 -16.76 -19.00 2.30
N TYR A 560 -16.55 -18.34 1.17
CA TYR A 560 -17.63 -17.75 0.38
C TYR A 560 -18.21 -18.77 -0.60
N VAL A 561 -19.48 -18.62 -0.92
CA VAL A 561 -20.19 -19.46 -1.88
C VAL A 561 -20.50 -18.63 -3.12
N SER A 562 -20.20 -19.14 -4.31
CA SER A 562 -20.54 -18.47 -5.57
C SER A 562 -22.06 -18.43 -5.79
N VAL A 563 -22.54 -17.47 -6.58
CA VAL A 563 -23.98 -17.39 -6.93
C VAL A 563 -24.43 -18.67 -7.61
N ASN A 564 -23.64 -19.21 -8.54
CA ASN A 564 -23.95 -20.42 -9.26
C ASN A 564 -24.05 -21.65 -8.33
N ASP A 565 -23.09 -21.86 -7.45
CA ASP A 565 -23.10 -23.00 -6.54
C ASP A 565 -24.22 -22.88 -5.50
N TYR A 566 -24.50 -21.66 -5.05
CA TYR A 566 -25.64 -21.40 -4.17
C TYR A 566 -26.94 -21.81 -4.81
N VAL A 567 -27.24 -21.33 -6.02
CA VAL A 567 -28.48 -21.62 -6.70
C VAL A 567 -28.60 -23.11 -7.04
N LYS A 568 -27.54 -23.75 -7.53
CA LYS A 568 -27.52 -25.20 -7.78
C LYS A 568 -27.87 -26.00 -6.52
N THR A 569 -27.28 -25.64 -5.39
CA THR A 569 -27.48 -26.36 -4.14
C THR A 569 -28.92 -26.21 -3.63
N ILE A 570 -29.45 -24.98 -3.59
CA ILE A 570 -30.79 -24.75 -3.04
C ILE A 570 -31.89 -25.30 -3.97
N THR A 571 -31.72 -25.26 -5.28
CA THR A 571 -32.70 -25.86 -6.24
C THR A 571 -32.71 -27.37 -6.16
N ALA A 572 -31.61 -28.00 -5.73
CA ALA A 572 -31.52 -29.42 -5.44
C ALA A 572 -31.92 -29.77 -3.97
N SER A 573 -32.59 -28.85 -3.25
CA SER A 573 -32.98 -29.00 -1.84
C SER A 573 -31.80 -29.22 -0.87
N GLY A 574 -30.60 -28.82 -1.27
CA GLY A 574 -29.39 -28.84 -0.41
C GLY A 574 -29.29 -27.60 0.51
N SER A 575 -28.30 -27.61 1.39
CA SER A 575 -28.02 -26.52 2.33
C SER A 575 -26.54 -26.34 2.50
N PHE A 576 -26.13 -25.21 3.11
CA PHE A 576 -24.75 -24.88 3.44
C PHE A 576 -24.57 -24.89 4.95
N GLY A 577 -23.35 -25.21 5.40
CA GLY A 577 -22.97 -25.05 6.82
C GLY A 577 -23.02 -23.58 7.26
N LYS A 578 -23.22 -23.36 8.54
CA LYS A 578 -23.35 -22.00 9.13
C LYS A 578 -22.08 -21.15 8.99
N GLU A 579 -20.95 -21.78 8.77
CA GLU A 579 -19.65 -21.14 8.55
C GLU A 579 -19.51 -20.54 7.14
N LYS A 580 -20.39 -20.93 6.20
CA LYS A 580 -20.32 -20.46 4.82
C LYS A 580 -21.03 -19.12 4.64
N ILE A 581 -20.36 -18.21 3.95
CA ILE A 581 -20.90 -16.91 3.56
C ILE A 581 -21.56 -17.08 2.18
N THR A 582 -22.84 -17.34 2.19
CA THR A 582 -23.63 -17.43 0.95
C THR A 582 -23.97 -16.03 0.42
N PRO A 583 -24.34 -15.89 -0.88
CA PRO A 583 -24.68 -14.58 -1.44
C PRO A 583 -25.77 -13.82 -0.67
N PRO A 584 -26.86 -14.42 -0.17
CA PRO A 584 -27.83 -13.71 0.68
C PRO A 584 -27.26 -13.29 2.04
N VAL A 585 -26.40 -14.12 2.65
CA VAL A 585 -25.71 -13.76 3.91
C VAL A 585 -24.78 -12.58 3.68
N LEU A 586 -23.98 -12.61 2.61
CA LEU A 586 -23.10 -11.52 2.24
C LEU A 586 -23.88 -10.23 1.97
N ALA A 587 -24.98 -10.29 1.23
CA ALA A 587 -25.83 -9.14 0.99
C ALA A 587 -26.35 -8.52 2.30
N LYS A 588 -26.78 -9.36 3.25
CA LYS A 588 -27.26 -8.90 4.56
C LYS A 588 -26.15 -8.25 5.41
N MET A 589 -24.93 -8.81 5.37
CA MET A 589 -23.76 -8.23 6.04
C MET A 589 -23.44 -6.83 5.47
N LEU A 590 -23.41 -6.71 4.14
CA LEU A 590 -23.16 -5.43 3.46
C LEU A 590 -24.24 -4.41 3.81
N GLU A 591 -25.53 -4.78 3.73
CA GLU A 591 -26.65 -3.91 4.08
C GLU A 591 -26.51 -3.38 5.52
N THR A 592 -26.32 -4.28 6.48
CA THR A 592 -26.24 -3.94 7.91
C THR A 592 -25.09 -2.97 8.20
N ASP A 593 -23.89 -3.30 7.73
CA ASP A 593 -22.70 -2.51 8.02
C ASP A 593 -22.70 -1.15 7.30
N CYS A 594 -23.12 -1.13 6.04
CA CYS A 594 -23.16 0.09 5.26
C CYS A 594 -24.24 1.07 5.74
N GLN A 595 -25.45 0.58 6.13
CA GLN A 595 -26.47 1.43 6.73
C GLN A 595 -26.01 2.03 8.07
N LYS A 596 -25.33 1.23 8.91
CA LYS A 596 -24.74 1.73 10.15
C LYS A 596 -23.65 2.77 9.89
N ALA A 597 -22.79 2.56 8.90
CA ALA A 597 -21.75 3.53 8.52
C ALA A 597 -22.37 4.88 8.09
N LEU A 598 -23.42 4.85 7.26
CA LEU A 598 -24.15 6.05 6.85
C LEU A 598 -24.78 6.77 8.05
N GLN A 599 -25.33 6.04 9.01
CA GLN A 599 -25.89 6.59 10.23
C GLN A 599 -24.82 7.30 11.08
N LEU A 600 -23.63 6.72 11.21
CA LEU A 600 -22.53 7.27 11.99
C LEU A 600 -22.04 8.62 11.47
N VAL A 601 -22.05 8.81 10.16
CA VAL A 601 -21.57 10.06 9.54
C VAL A 601 -22.67 11.09 9.27
N ARG A 602 -23.93 10.75 9.49
CA ARG A 602 -25.09 11.59 9.14
C ARG A 602 -25.07 12.95 9.83
N SER A 603 -24.65 12.99 11.08
CA SER A 603 -24.66 14.21 11.91
C SER A 603 -23.35 15.00 11.84
N ILE A 604 -22.34 14.56 11.10
CA ILE A 604 -21.07 15.26 11.01
C ILE A 604 -21.23 16.49 10.11
N ASN A 605 -21.03 17.68 10.69
CA ASN A 605 -21.05 18.93 9.93
C ASN A 605 -19.70 19.12 9.20
N THR A 606 -19.75 19.15 7.88
CA THR A 606 -18.59 19.28 7.01
C THR A 606 -18.46 20.66 6.35
N SER A 607 -19.37 21.59 6.59
CA SER A 607 -19.49 22.86 5.85
C SER A 607 -18.26 23.77 5.98
N ALA A 608 -17.55 23.71 7.10
CA ALA A 608 -16.39 24.56 7.38
C ALA A 608 -15.04 23.87 7.12
N ASN A 609 -15.02 22.59 6.78
CA ASN A 609 -13.78 21.81 6.61
C ASN A 609 -13.89 20.87 5.41
N ARG A 610 -13.22 21.26 4.33
CA ARG A 610 -13.25 20.47 3.09
C ARG A 610 -12.54 19.12 3.22
N SER A 611 -11.49 19.02 4.03
CA SER A 611 -10.83 17.72 4.27
C SER A 611 -11.78 16.75 4.98
N LEU A 612 -12.53 17.23 5.98
CA LEU A 612 -13.56 16.46 6.64
C LEU A 612 -14.72 16.09 5.69
N LEU A 613 -15.06 16.97 4.74
CA LEU A 613 -16.04 16.67 3.70
C LEU A 613 -15.62 15.44 2.89
N TYR A 614 -14.37 15.35 2.48
CA TYR A 614 -13.85 14.20 1.76
C TYR A 614 -13.83 12.92 2.63
N GLU A 615 -13.50 13.03 3.95
CA GLU A 615 -13.57 11.88 4.85
C GLU A 615 -14.99 11.30 4.92
N VAL A 616 -15.98 12.17 5.12
CA VAL A 616 -17.40 11.78 5.19
C VAL A 616 -17.90 11.27 3.83
N ALA A 617 -17.45 11.88 2.73
CA ALA A 617 -17.83 11.48 1.39
C ALA A 617 -17.28 10.08 1.06
N ASP A 618 -16.03 9.80 1.36
CA ASP A 618 -15.42 8.48 1.11
C ASP A 618 -16.17 7.36 1.86
N VAL A 619 -16.53 7.60 3.14
CA VAL A 619 -17.37 6.65 3.89
C VAL A 619 -18.72 6.44 3.20
N LYS A 620 -19.39 7.52 2.77
CA LYS A 620 -20.67 7.42 2.06
C LYS A 620 -20.55 6.69 0.73
N VAL A 621 -19.47 6.92 -0.02
CA VAL A 621 -19.23 6.24 -1.30
C VAL A 621 -19.05 4.75 -1.07
N TRP A 622 -18.16 4.33 -0.14
CA TRP A 622 -17.98 2.93 0.19
C TRP A 622 -19.27 2.26 0.66
N ALA A 623 -20.05 2.94 1.49
CA ALA A 623 -21.33 2.41 1.98
C ALA A 623 -22.35 2.24 0.85
N ASN A 624 -22.46 3.21 -0.07
CA ASN A 624 -23.38 3.08 -1.21
C ASN A 624 -22.90 2.03 -2.23
N LEU A 625 -21.57 1.88 -2.42
CA LEU A 625 -21.01 0.77 -3.21
C LEU A 625 -21.34 -0.60 -2.57
N GLY A 626 -21.28 -0.69 -1.23
CA GLY A 626 -21.67 -1.91 -0.52
C GLY A 626 -23.16 -2.23 -0.63
N LEU A 627 -24.02 -1.22 -0.53
CA LEU A 627 -25.49 -1.38 -0.74
C LEU A 627 -25.81 -1.74 -2.19
N HIS A 628 -25.12 -1.12 -3.15
CA HIS A 628 -25.17 -1.50 -4.55
C HIS A 628 -24.83 -2.98 -4.76
N LEU A 629 -23.71 -3.43 -4.16
CA LEU A 629 -23.28 -4.85 -4.25
C LEU A 629 -24.28 -5.78 -3.58
N ALA A 630 -24.87 -5.41 -2.44
CA ALA A 630 -25.86 -6.20 -1.74
C ALA A 630 -27.09 -6.46 -2.62
N GLU A 631 -27.64 -5.41 -3.22
CA GLU A 631 -28.78 -5.51 -4.13
C GLU A 631 -28.42 -6.29 -5.41
N LYS A 632 -27.23 -6.04 -5.96
CA LYS A 632 -26.75 -6.75 -7.15
C LYS A 632 -26.57 -8.25 -6.90
N LEU A 633 -26.11 -8.66 -5.72
CA LEU A 633 -26.00 -10.08 -5.32
C LEU A 633 -27.37 -10.73 -5.24
N GLN A 634 -28.36 -10.07 -4.64
CA GLN A 634 -29.74 -10.57 -4.59
C GLN A 634 -30.33 -10.68 -6.00
N GLY A 635 -30.13 -9.66 -6.83
CA GLY A 635 -30.53 -9.71 -8.25
C GLY A 635 -29.84 -10.82 -9.02
N ALA A 636 -28.57 -11.10 -8.77
CA ALA A 636 -27.83 -12.20 -9.41
C ALA A 636 -28.36 -13.58 -8.98
N VAL A 637 -28.68 -13.75 -7.69
CA VAL A 637 -29.30 -15.00 -7.19
C VAL A 637 -30.64 -15.21 -7.83
N ALA A 638 -31.54 -14.23 -7.85
CA ALA A 638 -32.84 -14.30 -8.46
C ALA A 638 -32.74 -14.58 -9.98
N LEU A 639 -31.85 -13.90 -10.70
CA LEU A 639 -31.59 -14.10 -12.12
C LEU A 639 -31.11 -15.52 -12.42
N GLN A 640 -30.19 -16.04 -11.64
CA GLN A 640 -29.67 -17.39 -11.82
C GLN A 640 -30.72 -18.45 -11.47
N THR A 641 -31.55 -18.17 -10.46
CA THR A 641 -32.71 -19.05 -10.13
C THR A 641 -33.71 -19.09 -11.28
N TYR A 642 -34.06 -17.93 -11.87
CA TYR A 642 -34.88 -17.87 -13.07
C TYR A 642 -34.29 -18.69 -14.22
N ARG A 643 -33.00 -18.50 -14.49
CA ARG A 643 -32.32 -19.25 -15.58
C ARG A 643 -32.38 -20.78 -15.36
N THR A 644 -32.30 -21.21 -14.10
CA THR A 644 -32.31 -22.63 -13.74
C THR A 644 -33.71 -23.23 -13.72
N THR A 645 -34.71 -22.47 -13.27
CA THR A 645 -36.06 -22.99 -12.99
C THR A 645 -37.14 -22.54 -13.97
N GLY A 646 -36.89 -21.46 -14.72
CA GLY A 646 -37.88 -20.83 -15.59
C GLY A 646 -39.00 -20.06 -14.87
N GLN A 647 -38.90 -19.87 -13.56
CA GLN A 647 -39.92 -19.20 -12.76
C GLN A 647 -39.93 -17.69 -12.99
N GLU A 648 -40.89 -17.14 -13.72
CA GLU A 648 -40.98 -15.72 -14.07
C GLU A 648 -40.98 -14.77 -12.88
N PRO A 649 -41.56 -15.07 -11.69
CA PRO A 649 -41.41 -14.21 -10.52
C PRO A 649 -39.95 -13.93 -10.14
N GLN A 650 -39.03 -14.87 -10.31
CA GLN A 650 -37.62 -14.71 -10.02
C GLN A 650 -36.93 -13.72 -10.99
N LYS A 651 -37.39 -13.69 -12.25
CA LYS A 651 -36.91 -12.67 -13.20
C LYS A 651 -37.36 -11.27 -12.79
N GLN A 652 -38.61 -11.11 -12.36
CA GLN A 652 -39.11 -9.83 -11.89
C GLN A 652 -38.39 -9.36 -10.60
N GLU A 653 -38.13 -10.28 -9.69
CA GLU A 653 -37.32 -10.01 -8.47
C GLU A 653 -35.91 -9.55 -8.82
N ALA A 654 -35.25 -10.23 -9.77
CA ALA A 654 -33.93 -9.83 -10.27
C ALA A 654 -33.93 -8.38 -10.80
N ILE A 655 -34.91 -8.04 -11.64
CA ILE A 655 -35.04 -6.69 -12.21
C ILE A 655 -35.28 -5.65 -11.10
N GLN A 656 -36.07 -5.95 -10.08
CA GLN A 656 -36.31 -5.04 -8.94
C GLN A 656 -35.04 -4.78 -8.16
N HIS A 657 -34.26 -5.80 -7.83
CA HIS A 657 -32.99 -5.67 -7.13
C HIS A 657 -31.96 -4.89 -7.96
N LEU A 658 -31.83 -5.16 -9.25
CA LEU A 658 -30.91 -4.42 -10.12
C LEU A 658 -31.30 -2.94 -10.28
N LYS A 659 -32.59 -2.63 -10.29
CA LYS A 659 -33.08 -1.25 -10.24
C LYS A 659 -32.77 -0.58 -8.88
N ALA A 660 -32.81 -1.32 -7.78
CA ALA A 660 -32.39 -0.82 -6.47
C ALA A 660 -30.86 -0.59 -6.44
N ALA A 661 -30.07 -1.51 -6.98
CA ALA A 661 -28.63 -1.36 -7.13
C ALA A 661 -28.25 -0.10 -7.92
N LEU A 662 -28.98 0.20 -9.02
CA LEU A 662 -28.77 1.41 -9.80
C LEU A 662 -29.01 2.69 -8.98
N ARG A 663 -29.99 2.74 -8.08
CA ARG A 663 -30.24 3.90 -7.21
C ARG A 663 -29.05 4.20 -6.31
N TYR A 664 -28.45 3.17 -5.68
CA TYR A 664 -27.24 3.35 -4.88
C TYR A 664 -26.03 3.80 -5.71
N TRP A 665 -25.92 3.32 -6.97
CA TRP A 665 -24.90 3.83 -7.88
C TRP A 665 -25.11 5.31 -8.23
N ASP A 666 -26.36 5.72 -8.44
CA ASP A 666 -26.69 7.13 -8.67
C ASP A 666 -26.34 8.02 -7.47
N ASP A 667 -26.52 7.51 -6.24
CA ASP A 667 -26.05 8.18 -5.02
C ASP A 667 -24.52 8.32 -4.99
N VAL A 668 -23.77 7.26 -5.40
CA VAL A 668 -22.31 7.34 -5.56
C VAL A 668 -21.92 8.43 -6.56
N VAL A 669 -22.59 8.48 -7.71
CA VAL A 669 -22.32 9.52 -8.72
C VAL A 669 -22.62 10.91 -8.18
N ALA A 670 -23.74 11.08 -7.49
CA ALA A 670 -24.12 12.37 -6.91
C ALA A 670 -23.11 12.89 -5.86
N ILE A 671 -22.54 11.97 -5.05
CA ILE A 671 -21.53 12.32 -4.05
C ILE A 671 -20.19 12.64 -4.71
N THR A 672 -19.79 11.84 -5.71
CA THR A 672 -18.43 11.90 -6.27
C THR A 672 -18.25 13.01 -7.31
N ARG A 673 -19.29 13.33 -8.09
CA ARG A 673 -19.21 14.31 -9.18
C ARG A 673 -18.67 15.69 -8.78
N PRO A 674 -19.05 16.29 -7.65
CA PRO A 674 -18.51 17.58 -7.21
C PRO A 674 -17.11 17.48 -6.57
N LEU A 675 -16.65 16.29 -6.22
CA LEU A 675 -15.46 16.09 -5.39
C LEU A 675 -14.27 15.49 -6.16
N TYR A 676 -14.54 14.69 -7.17
CA TYR A 676 -13.52 13.95 -7.92
C TYR A 676 -13.53 14.32 -9.40
N ASN A 677 -12.33 14.47 -9.97
CA ASN A 677 -12.12 14.65 -11.39
C ASN A 677 -12.33 13.35 -12.17
N ASP A 678 -12.47 13.45 -13.49
CA ASP A 678 -12.23 12.31 -14.38
C ASP A 678 -10.73 11.96 -14.32
N MET A 679 -10.42 10.75 -13.86
CA MET A 679 -9.05 10.31 -13.58
C MET A 679 -8.46 9.48 -14.71
N PRO A 680 -7.19 9.65 -15.05
CA PRO A 680 -6.51 8.70 -15.90
C PRO A 680 -6.45 7.34 -15.23
N LEU A 681 -6.68 6.28 -16.01
CA LEU A 681 -6.71 4.91 -15.53
C LEU A 681 -5.36 4.25 -15.84
N VAL A 682 -4.72 3.71 -14.83
CA VAL A 682 -3.51 2.89 -15.01
C VAL A 682 -3.92 1.43 -15.11
N HIS A 683 -3.58 0.76 -16.19
CA HIS A 683 -3.93 -0.64 -16.41
C HIS A 683 -2.88 -1.33 -17.31
N LEU A 684 -3.02 -2.62 -17.48
CA LEU A 684 -2.20 -3.35 -18.44
C LEU A 684 -2.52 -2.93 -19.86
N ALA A 685 -1.47 -2.82 -20.67
CA ALA A 685 -1.51 -2.37 -22.04
C ALA A 685 -2.35 -3.17 -23.02
N GLU A 686 -2.78 -4.36 -22.66
CA GLU A 686 -3.36 -5.33 -23.56
C GLU A 686 -4.87 -5.43 -23.40
N GLN A 687 -5.56 -4.36 -23.75
CA GLN A 687 -6.96 -4.57 -24.11
C GLN A 687 -7.00 -5.03 -25.57
N LYS A 688 -7.56 -6.20 -25.82
CA LYS A 688 -7.69 -6.74 -27.15
C LYS A 688 -8.48 -5.77 -28.04
N GLY A 689 -7.86 -5.29 -29.11
CA GLY A 689 -8.45 -4.35 -30.04
C GLY A 689 -8.23 -2.88 -29.73
N HIS A 690 -7.45 -2.55 -28.69
CA HIS A 690 -7.04 -1.18 -28.38
C HIS A 690 -5.55 -0.97 -28.62
N THR A 691 -5.18 0.19 -29.11
CA THR A 691 -3.79 0.63 -29.17
C THR A 691 -3.33 1.12 -27.79
N TRP A 692 -2.02 1.22 -27.59
CA TRP A 692 -1.42 1.86 -26.42
C TRP A 692 -1.97 3.26 -26.16
N GLU A 693 -2.06 4.08 -27.20
CA GLU A 693 -2.58 5.44 -27.10
C GLU A 693 -4.03 5.50 -26.64
N GLU A 694 -4.87 4.57 -27.13
CA GLU A 694 -6.26 4.47 -26.69
C GLU A 694 -6.35 4.07 -25.23
N ASN A 695 -5.52 3.13 -24.78
CA ASN A 695 -5.47 2.71 -23.39
C ASN A 695 -5.00 3.84 -22.46
N ASN A 696 -4.01 4.62 -22.86
CA ASN A 696 -3.52 5.76 -22.08
C ASN A 696 -4.58 6.86 -21.92
N LYS A 697 -5.53 6.95 -22.83
CA LYS A 697 -6.63 7.92 -22.79
C LYS A 697 -7.83 7.47 -21.96
N LEU A 698 -7.85 6.25 -21.46
CA LEU A 698 -8.95 5.79 -20.61
C LEU A 698 -9.05 6.64 -19.35
N ARG A 699 -10.27 7.01 -19.01
CA ARG A 699 -10.58 7.82 -17.83
C ARG A 699 -11.63 7.15 -16.98
N PHE A 700 -11.42 7.17 -15.70
CA PHE A 700 -12.34 6.68 -14.70
C PHE A 700 -13.09 7.82 -14.02
N HIS A 701 -14.38 7.62 -13.85
CA HIS A 701 -15.26 8.24 -12.87
C HIS A 701 -16.50 7.34 -12.74
N TRP A 702 -17.07 7.22 -11.58
CA TRP A 702 -18.28 6.39 -11.36
C TRP A 702 -19.41 6.72 -12.34
N ALA A 703 -19.58 8.00 -12.70
CA ALA A 703 -20.54 8.43 -13.69
C ALA A 703 -20.33 7.79 -15.08
N LYS A 704 -19.08 7.47 -15.45
CA LYS A 704 -18.75 6.84 -16.73
C LYS A 704 -19.14 5.36 -16.76
N LEU A 705 -19.23 4.71 -15.62
CA LEU A 705 -19.62 3.30 -15.50
C LEU A 705 -21.16 3.13 -15.38
N ARG A 706 -21.90 4.21 -15.12
CA ARG A 706 -23.36 4.15 -14.98
C ARG A 706 -24.07 3.44 -16.15
N PRO A 707 -23.72 3.63 -17.42
CA PRO A 707 -24.32 2.87 -18.53
C PRO A 707 -24.16 1.35 -18.40
N ALA A 708 -23.00 0.89 -17.88
CA ALA A 708 -22.78 -0.54 -17.64
C ALA A 708 -23.65 -1.08 -16.49
N VAL A 709 -23.90 -0.25 -15.46
CA VAL A 709 -24.84 -0.59 -14.39
C VAL A 709 -26.28 -0.71 -14.90
N VAL A 710 -26.70 0.19 -15.78
CA VAL A 710 -28.03 0.11 -16.44
C VAL A 710 -28.14 -1.16 -17.29
N LYS A 711 -27.07 -1.54 -17.97
CA LYS A 711 -27.05 -2.76 -18.79
C LYS A 711 -27.33 -4.04 -18.00
N ASP A 712 -27.04 -4.08 -16.71
CA ASP A 712 -27.41 -5.24 -15.87
C ASP A 712 -28.94 -5.46 -15.82
N ILE A 713 -29.72 -4.39 -15.83
CA ILE A 713 -31.21 -4.46 -15.87
C ILE A 713 -31.62 -5.03 -17.21
N GLU A 714 -31.10 -4.55 -18.33
CA GLU A 714 -31.36 -5.05 -19.67
C GLU A 714 -30.97 -6.53 -19.80
N LEU A 715 -29.88 -6.97 -19.21
CA LEU A 715 -29.46 -8.37 -19.17
C LEU A 715 -30.45 -9.24 -18.42
N ALA A 716 -31.08 -8.75 -17.36
CA ALA A 716 -32.13 -9.49 -16.66
C ALA A 716 -33.44 -9.48 -17.42
N GLU A 717 -33.84 -8.36 -18.02
CA GLU A 717 -35.05 -8.24 -18.83
C GLU A 717 -35.05 -9.18 -20.06
N ASN A 718 -33.87 -9.34 -20.68
CA ASN A 718 -33.68 -10.19 -21.86
C ASN A 718 -33.25 -11.64 -21.52
N ALA A 719 -33.15 -11.99 -20.24
CA ALA A 719 -32.74 -13.32 -19.83
C ALA A 719 -33.73 -14.38 -20.25
N GLN A 720 -33.25 -15.58 -20.59
CA GLN A 720 -34.03 -16.76 -20.92
C GLN A 720 -33.65 -17.91 -19.97
N PRO A 721 -34.56 -18.83 -19.68
CA PRO A 721 -34.25 -20.06 -18.99
C PRO A 721 -33.20 -20.88 -19.76
N ILE A 722 -32.31 -21.54 -19.06
CA ILE A 722 -31.37 -22.49 -19.65
C ILE A 722 -32.18 -23.71 -20.01
N SER A 723 -32.33 -23.98 -21.30
CA SER A 723 -33.05 -25.21 -21.78
C SER A 723 -32.38 -26.42 -21.14
N ALA A 724 -33.17 -27.25 -20.47
CA ALA A 724 -32.70 -28.55 -19.99
C ALA A 724 -32.21 -29.33 -21.22
N LYS A 725 -30.90 -29.55 -21.34
CA LYS A 725 -30.32 -30.45 -22.34
C LYS A 725 -30.49 -31.90 -21.89
#